data_a811a93a6b22d3b5103c582f125fe7ac
#
_entry.id   a811a93a6b22d3b5103c582f125fe7ac
#
_cell.length_a   1.000
_cell.length_b   1.000
_cell.length_c   1.000
_cell.angle_alpha   90.00
_cell.angle_beta   90.00
_cell.angle_gamma   90.00
#
_symmetry.space_group_name_H-M   'P 1'
#
loop_
_entity.id
_entity.type
_entity.pdbx_description
1 polymer ?
#
loop_
_entity_poly.entity_id
_entity_poly.type
_entity_poly.pdbx_seq_one_letter_code
_entity_poly.pdbx_strand_id
1 'polypeptide(L)'
;MKKLIKLSILYFLIIGISFQSLYIPVANAEESSQTVTILFTHDLHDNFLPVESVQDGKMQYVGGYARLHSAIKAVREQEKNVLLVDAGDYSMGTPFQTIFQTDSPELRLMGRMGYDAVTLGNHEFDYRAEGLADSLLAAVNSGDSLPQIVQSNMSYPVDKSGNLTDSLEHLKQSMKSYGAKEYTMIERNGIKVGIFGVMGADSASKAPMSEVQFDDEVTHAKRVVEILKQEGAELILCLSHSGTSVDKSESEDEILAKKVPDIDVIISGHTHSKLEQPIVIGDTIIASGGSYGENLGKINISKQEDAWTLLNYELQPINDTYPEDNDITGQIQNYKKVVEDKYFSLFQKSYDEVIARAAFSFPSLIDMYRVHNESTLGNLISDGFIYTVKEAEGEAYEPIAAAIVPIGIIRDTIPEGDITTADVFSISSLGIGADKLPGYPLISAYLTGKELKTICEVDASVAPLMEDAQLYMSGMNYTFNPKRLIFNKVTDTSLVNEKGDLEEIDDKKLYRIVVGLYSAQMLSVVGEKSFGLLSIVPKTKEGTPITDFEKYILLDDNGNEIKEWYALAQYLQSFEKEDGVSVIPQYYNQTQGRKVVEDNGNILAVLSNPNHIALGVYGLVLVVAGLMTFIVVKIVKKRRKK
;
A
#
# COMPACT_ATOMS: atom_id res chain seq x y z
N MET A 1 -42.43 85.69 -16.12
CA MET A 1 -42.41 84.31 -15.65
C MET A 1 -42.21 83.26 -16.74
N LYS A 2 -42.98 83.27 -17.87
CA LYS A 2 -42.83 82.21 -18.93
C LYS A 2 -41.49 82.22 -19.69
N LYS A 3 -40.73 83.33 -19.79
CA LYS A 3 -39.39 83.35 -20.41
C LYS A 3 -38.27 82.88 -19.53
N LEU A 4 -38.37 83.05 -18.19
CA LEU A 4 -37.37 82.53 -17.24
C LEU A 4 -37.44 80.98 -17.07
N ILE A 5 -38.65 80.38 -17.15
CA ILE A 5 -38.84 78.94 -17.06
C ILE A 5 -38.28 78.21 -18.30
N LYS A 6 -38.39 78.83 -19.52
CA LYS A 6 -37.78 78.24 -20.73
C LYS A 6 -36.25 78.30 -20.70
N LEU A 7 -35.66 79.35 -20.12
CA LEU A 7 -34.19 79.43 -20.02
C LEU A 7 -33.62 78.45 -18.98
N SER A 8 -34.34 78.23 -17.87
CA SER A 8 -33.91 77.22 -16.85
C SER A 8 -34.01 75.78 -17.36
N ILE A 9 -35.04 75.48 -18.20
CA ILE A 9 -35.18 74.13 -18.78
C ILE A 9 -34.07 73.86 -19.83
N LEU A 10 -33.68 74.88 -20.61
CA LEU A 10 -32.61 74.80 -21.61
C LEU A 10 -31.23 74.62 -20.91
N TYR A 11 -31.00 75.29 -19.78
CA TYR A 11 -29.76 75.17 -19.00
C TYR A 11 -29.60 73.76 -18.32
N PHE A 12 -30.72 73.21 -17.82
CA PHE A 12 -30.73 71.85 -17.28
C PHE A 12 -30.60 70.77 -18.35
N LEU A 13 -31.10 70.97 -19.60
CA LEU A 13 -30.90 70.07 -20.72
C LEU A 13 -29.44 70.06 -21.23
N ILE A 14 -28.78 71.25 -21.26
CA ILE A 14 -27.37 71.36 -21.67
C ILE A 14 -26.41 70.74 -20.60
N ILE A 15 -26.70 70.93 -19.32
CA ILE A 15 -25.93 70.27 -18.23
C ILE A 15 -26.16 68.76 -18.21
N GLY A 16 -27.39 68.28 -18.51
CA GLY A 16 -27.67 66.82 -18.61
C GLY A 16 -26.95 66.14 -19.78
N ILE A 17 -26.77 66.84 -20.92
CA ILE A 17 -26.04 66.28 -22.08
C ILE A 17 -24.53 66.35 -21.87
N SER A 18 -24.01 67.31 -21.10
CA SER A 18 -22.57 67.43 -20.80
C SER A 18 -22.09 66.39 -19.75
N PHE A 19 -22.98 65.76 -18.95
CA PHE A 19 -22.65 64.71 -18.03
C PHE A 19 -22.79 63.28 -18.62
N GLN A 20 -23.41 63.10 -19.80
CA GLN A 20 -23.51 61.80 -20.45
C GLN A 20 -22.33 61.44 -21.34
N SER A 21 -21.36 62.34 -21.57
CA SER A 21 -20.21 62.10 -22.45
C SER A 21 -18.89 61.82 -21.71
N LEU A 22 -18.93 61.50 -20.41
CA LEU A 22 -17.75 61.10 -19.61
C LEU A 22 -17.94 59.78 -18.84
N TYR A 23 -18.87 58.91 -19.28
CA TYR A 23 -18.79 57.52 -18.94
C TYR A 23 -17.90 56.86 -20.01
N ILE A 24 -16.60 56.95 -19.83
CA ILE A 24 -15.65 56.00 -20.38
C ILE A 24 -15.96 54.71 -19.57
N PRO A 25 -16.44 53.62 -20.15
CA PRO A 25 -16.38 52.37 -19.47
C PRO A 25 -14.88 52.13 -19.29
N VAL A 26 -14.38 52.22 -18.06
CA VAL A 26 -13.19 51.50 -17.67
C VAL A 26 -13.58 50.04 -17.90
N ALA A 27 -13.18 49.49 -19.03
CA ALA A 27 -13.04 48.08 -19.15
C ALA A 27 -12.10 47.71 -18.01
N ASN A 28 -12.68 47.28 -16.90
CA ASN A 28 -11.94 46.37 -16.05
C ASN A 28 -11.59 45.23 -17.03
N ALA A 29 -10.34 45.21 -17.49
CA ALA A 29 -9.75 43.98 -17.85
C ALA A 29 -9.89 43.16 -16.53
N GLU A 30 -10.89 42.28 -16.48
CA GLU A 30 -10.77 41.12 -15.60
C GLU A 30 -9.39 40.58 -15.98
N GLU A 31 -8.39 40.82 -15.14
CA GLU A 31 -7.20 39.97 -15.13
C GLU A 31 -7.78 38.55 -15.08
N SER A 32 -7.72 37.86 -16.21
CA SER A 32 -8.15 36.47 -16.26
C SER A 32 -7.27 35.76 -15.25
N SER A 33 -7.80 35.55 -14.05
CA SER A 33 -7.06 34.84 -13.02
C SER A 33 -6.62 33.51 -13.65
N GLN A 34 -5.30 33.31 -13.74
CA GLN A 34 -4.76 32.07 -14.26
C GLN A 34 -5.22 30.96 -13.31
N THR A 35 -6.08 30.09 -13.76
CA THR A 35 -6.62 28.97 -12.96
C THR A 35 -6.23 27.64 -13.58
N VAL A 36 -5.92 26.68 -12.74
CA VAL A 36 -5.66 25.28 -13.11
C VAL A 36 -6.52 24.37 -12.24
N THR A 37 -7.12 23.38 -12.88
CA THR A 37 -7.80 22.28 -12.21
C THR A 37 -6.93 21.05 -12.29
N ILE A 38 -6.62 20.46 -11.15
CA ILE A 38 -5.88 19.20 -11.03
C ILE A 38 -6.86 18.13 -10.54
N LEU A 39 -7.09 17.13 -11.38
CA LEU A 39 -7.72 15.87 -10.99
C LEU A 39 -6.63 14.88 -10.65
N PHE A 40 -6.82 14.14 -9.60
CA PHE A 40 -5.81 13.19 -9.16
C PHE A 40 -6.40 11.91 -8.59
N THR A 41 -5.64 10.84 -8.78
CA THR A 41 -5.79 9.54 -8.12
C THR A 41 -4.43 9.09 -7.59
N HIS A 42 -4.42 8.06 -6.78
CA HIS A 42 -3.26 7.30 -6.33
C HIS A 42 -3.73 5.97 -5.75
N ASP A 43 -2.84 5.01 -5.61
CA ASP A 43 -3.12 3.71 -4.99
C ASP A 43 -4.38 3.05 -5.59
N LEU A 44 -4.44 3.01 -6.93
CA LEU A 44 -5.57 2.44 -7.66
C LEU A 44 -5.60 0.90 -7.61
N HIS A 45 -4.42 0.26 -7.49
CA HIS A 45 -4.25 -1.18 -7.25
C HIS A 45 -5.13 -2.08 -8.14
N ASP A 46 -5.14 -1.86 -9.45
CA ASP A 46 -5.92 -2.60 -10.45
C ASP A 46 -7.43 -2.67 -10.17
N ASN A 47 -8.00 -1.85 -9.32
CA ASN A 47 -9.43 -1.89 -9.02
C ASN A 47 -10.25 -1.39 -10.20
N PHE A 48 -10.16 -2.12 -11.34
CA PHE A 48 -10.88 -1.78 -12.56
C PHE A 48 -12.39 -1.96 -12.41
N LEU A 49 -12.81 -2.95 -11.60
CA LEU A 49 -14.21 -3.20 -11.27
C LEU A 49 -14.58 -2.47 -9.99
N PRO A 50 -15.85 -2.06 -9.84
CA PRO A 50 -16.33 -1.52 -8.57
C PRO A 50 -16.26 -2.57 -7.46
N VAL A 51 -15.94 -2.13 -6.24
CA VAL A 51 -15.91 -2.98 -5.06
C VAL A 51 -17.11 -2.72 -4.15
N GLU A 52 -17.56 -3.74 -3.44
CA GLU A 52 -18.61 -3.59 -2.43
C GLU A 52 -18.04 -2.86 -1.20
N SER A 53 -18.74 -1.83 -0.74
CA SER A 53 -18.39 -1.04 0.44
C SER A 53 -19.63 -0.74 1.26
N VAL A 54 -19.50 -0.79 2.59
CA VAL A 54 -20.59 -0.40 3.50
C VAL A 54 -20.42 1.07 3.85
N GLN A 55 -21.26 1.93 3.25
CA GLN A 55 -21.32 3.35 3.56
C GLN A 55 -22.65 3.68 4.23
N ASP A 56 -22.61 4.34 5.38
CA ASP A 56 -23.80 4.69 6.18
C ASP A 56 -24.70 3.48 6.49
N GLY A 57 -24.10 2.31 6.70
CA GLY A 57 -24.81 1.06 6.99
C GLY A 57 -25.56 0.46 5.80
N LYS A 58 -25.25 0.89 4.58
CA LYS A 58 -25.79 0.34 3.34
C LYS A 58 -24.67 -0.19 2.46
N MET A 59 -24.90 -1.36 1.88
CA MET A 59 -24.03 -1.90 0.83
C MET A 59 -24.14 -1.02 -0.41
N GLN A 60 -23.00 -0.56 -0.94
CA GLN A 60 -22.89 0.21 -2.16
C GLN A 60 -21.68 -0.26 -2.96
N TYR A 61 -21.74 -0.12 -4.28
CA TYR A 61 -20.58 -0.33 -5.14
C TYR A 61 -19.84 0.98 -5.33
N VAL A 62 -18.55 1.02 -4.98
CA VAL A 62 -17.69 2.20 -5.08
C VAL A 62 -16.51 1.93 -6.00
N GLY A 63 -15.91 2.99 -6.55
CA GLY A 63 -14.77 2.90 -7.43
C GLY A 63 -15.12 2.35 -8.82
N GLY A 64 -14.13 1.70 -9.43
CA GLY A 64 -14.19 1.16 -10.78
C GLY A 64 -13.85 2.18 -11.87
N TYR A 65 -12.93 1.79 -12.78
CA TYR A 65 -12.38 2.72 -13.80
C TYR A 65 -13.44 3.25 -14.77
N ALA A 66 -14.46 2.47 -15.07
CA ALA A 66 -15.53 2.93 -15.96
C ALA A 66 -16.35 4.08 -15.37
N ARG A 67 -16.64 4.04 -14.06
CA ARG A 67 -17.31 5.14 -13.35
C ARG A 67 -16.37 6.31 -13.11
N LEU A 68 -15.12 6.03 -12.74
CA LEU A 68 -14.08 7.03 -12.58
C LEU A 68 -13.87 7.84 -13.89
N HIS A 69 -13.85 7.16 -15.04
CA HIS A 69 -13.75 7.83 -16.34
C HIS A 69 -14.96 8.74 -16.61
N SER A 70 -16.16 8.31 -16.26
CA SER A 70 -17.36 9.14 -16.40
C SER A 70 -17.29 10.40 -15.52
N ALA A 71 -16.78 10.28 -14.29
CA ALA A 71 -16.55 11.42 -13.41
C ALA A 71 -15.50 12.39 -14.00
N ILE A 72 -14.39 11.88 -14.51
CA ILE A 72 -13.36 12.68 -15.20
C ILE A 72 -13.95 13.43 -16.39
N LYS A 73 -14.74 12.74 -17.22
CA LYS A 73 -15.42 13.38 -18.38
C LYS A 73 -16.36 14.49 -17.94
N ALA A 74 -17.15 14.27 -16.88
CA ALA A 74 -18.07 15.28 -16.37
C ALA A 74 -17.35 16.57 -15.92
N VAL A 75 -16.17 16.45 -15.30
CA VAL A 75 -15.36 17.62 -14.97
C VAL A 75 -14.79 18.29 -16.22
N ARG A 76 -14.26 17.52 -17.18
CA ARG A 76 -13.70 18.05 -18.43
C ARG A 76 -14.73 18.75 -19.32
N GLU A 77 -16.00 18.40 -19.23
CA GLU A 77 -17.10 19.11 -19.91
C GLU A 77 -17.34 20.50 -19.32
N GLN A 78 -17.10 20.69 -18.03
CA GLN A 78 -17.31 21.94 -17.31
C GLN A 78 -16.06 22.82 -17.28
N GLU A 79 -14.89 22.22 -17.25
CA GLU A 79 -13.60 22.88 -17.04
C GLU A 79 -12.63 22.55 -18.19
N LYS A 80 -11.95 23.58 -18.72
CA LYS A 80 -11.11 23.42 -19.92
C LYS A 80 -9.63 23.14 -19.64
N ASN A 81 -9.14 23.51 -18.45
CA ASN A 81 -7.71 23.49 -18.12
C ASN A 81 -7.42 22.42 -17.07
N VAL A 82 -7.84 21.19 -17.37
CA VAL A 82 -7.77 20.07 -16.46
C VAL A 82 -6.47 19.30 -16.69
N LEU A 83 -5.70 19.10 -15.62
CA LEU A 83 -4.64 18.09 -15.53
C LEU A 83 -5.23 16.86 -14.85
N LEU A 84 -4.89 15.68 -15.30
CA LEU A 84 -5.24 14.42 -14.67
C LEU A 84 -3.95 13.65 -14.39
N VAL A 85 -3.68 13.36 -13.12
CA VAL A 85 -2.42 12.76 -12.67
C VAL A 85 -2.65 11.63 -11.66
N ASP A 86 -1.64 10.77 -11.51
CA ASP A 86 -1.67 9.68 -10.53
C ASP A 86 -0.34 9.59 -9.77
N ALA A 87 -0.40 9.35 -8.46
CA ALA A 87 0.77 9.31 -7.60
C ALA A 87 1.26 7.90 -7.25
N GLY A 88 1.11 6.94 -8.17
CA GLY A 88 1.70 5.60 -8.08
C GLY A 88 0.83 4.56 -7.38
N ASP A 89 1.33 3.32 -7.34
CA ASP A 89 0.60 2.12 -6.95
C ASP A 89 -0.70 1.96 -7.76
N TYR A 90 -0.58 2.12 -9.08
CA TYR A 90 -1.69 1.88 -10.00
C TYR A 90 -1.91 0.39 -10.28
N SER A 91 -0.94 -0.46 -9.96
CA SER A 91 -0.95 -1.92 -10.17
C SER A 91 -1.04 -2.69 -8.85
N MET A 92 -1.25 -3.99 -8.94
CA MET A 92 -1.23 -4.97 -7.85
C MET A 92 -2.35 -4.82 -6.81
N GLY A 93 -3.26 -5.79 -6.80
CA GLY A 93 -4.36 -5.86 -5.83
C GLY A 93 -5.49 -6.78 -6.28
N THR A 94 -5.69 -6.94 -7.59
CA THR A 94 -6.78 -7.73 -8.15
C THR A 94 -6.25 -8.76 -9.17
N PRO A 95 -7.09 -9.66 -9.68
CA PRO A 95 -6.66 -10.61 -10.71
C PRO A 95 -6.09 -9.98 -11.98
N PHE A 96 -6.35 -8.70 -12.25
CA PHE A 96 -5.81 -8.01 -13.43
C PHE A 96 -4.27 -7.89 -13.38
N GLN A 97 -3.66 -7.85 -12.19
CA GLN A 97 -2.21 -7.89 -12.05
C GLN A 97 -1.56 -9.10 -12.72
N THR A 98 -2.32 -10.19 -12.91
CA THR A 98 -1.78 -11.43 -13.51
C THR A 98 -1.39 -11.24 -14.97
N ILE A 99 -1.86 -10.20 -15.61
CA ILE A 99 -1.51 -9.81 -16.99
C ILE A 99 -0.72 -8.49 -17.05
N PHE A 100 -0.26 -7.97 -15.91
CA PHE A 100 0.56 -6.75 -15.81
C PHE A 100 1.78 -6.81 -16.75
N GLN A 101 2.57 -7.89 -16.68
CA GLN A 101 3.78 -8.03 -17.47
C GLN A 101 3.51 -8.20 -18.98
N THR A 102 2.41 -8.87 -19.34
CA THR A 102 2.16 -9.27 -20.72
C THR A 102 1.25 -8.34 -21.49
N ASP A 103 0.38 -7.59 -20.81
CA ASP A 103 -0.66 -6.78 -21.43
C ASP A 103 -0.71 -5.34 -20.93
N SER A 104 -0.10 -5.04 -19.76
CA SER A 104 -0.05 -3.71 -19.12
C SER A 104 -1.41 -3.00 -19.11
N PRO A 105 -2.46 -3.63 -18.56
CA PRO A 105 -3.82 -3.09 -18.66
C PRO A 105 -3.97 -1.74 -17.96
N GLU A 106 -3.23 -1.49 -16.88
CA GLU A 106 -3.28 -0.30 -16.06
C GLU A 106 -2.88 0.94 -16.86
N LEU A 107 -1.64 0.96 -17.37
CA LEU A 107 -1.12 2.11 -18.14
C LEU A 107 -1.93 2.36 -19.41
N ARG A 108 -2.43 1.29 -20.06
CA ARG A 108 -3.25 1.40 -21.25
C ARG A 108 -4.64 1.97 -20.96
N LEU A 109 -5.28 1.54 -19.87
CA LEU A 109 -6.56 2.13 -19.43
C LEU A 109 -6.38 3.58 -18.98
N MET A 110 -5.33 3.88 -18.20
CA MET A 110 -5.02 5.24 -17.76
C MET A 110 -4.76 6.17 -18.96
N GLY A 111 -4.00 5.71 -19.95
CA GLY A 111 -3.81 6.46 -21.18
C GLY A 111 -5.11 6.71 -21.94
N ARG A 112 -6.01 5.72 -21.99
CA ARG A 112 -7.34 5.84 -22.61
C ARG A 112 -8.26 6.77 -21.84
N MET A 113 -8.16 6.82 -20.53
CA MET A 113 -8.86 7.76 -19.65
C MET A 113 -8.26 9.17 -19.73
N GLY A 114 -7.08 9.31 -20.32
CA GLY A 114 -6.41 10.58 -20.59
C GLY A 114 -5.62 11.11 -19.41
N TYR A 115 -4.98 10.23 -18.63
CA TYR A 115 -3.98 10.66 -17.65
C TYR A 115 -2.80 11.35 -18.35
N ASP A 116 -2.41 12.50 -17.82
CA ASP A 116 -1.31 13.30 -18.35
C ASP A 116 0.05 12.81 -17.85
N ALA A 117 0.13 12.51 -16.54
CA ALA A 117 1.35 12.00 -15.92
C ALA A 117 1.03 11.06 -14.76
N VAL A 118 1.93 10.10 -14.52
CA VAL A 118 1.89 9.16 -13.41
C VAL A 118 3.30 9.00 -12.83
N THR A 119 3.42 8.64 -11.55
CA THR A 119 4.68 8.17 -10.97
C THR A 119 4.63 6.68 -10.69
N LEU A 120 5.74 6.08 -10.30
CA LEU A 120 5.80 4.70 -9.83
C LEU A 120 5.67 4.66 -8.32
N GLY A 121 4.91 3.69 -7.80
CA GLY A 121 4.91 3.33 -6.40
C GLY A 121 5.69 2.04 -6.15
N ASN A 122 5.62 1.50 -4.94
CA ASN A 122 6.35 0.29 -4.57
C ASN A 122 5.76 -0.97 -5.23
N HIS A 123 4.46 -1.00 -5.47
CA HIS A 123 3.80 -2.18 -6.03
C HIS A 123 4.08 -2.40 -7.53
N GLU A 124 4.48 -1.37 -8.28
CA GLU A 124 4.97 -1.57 -9.65
C GLU A 124 6.21 -2.47 -9.72
N PHE A 125 6.88 -2.71 -8.58
CA PHE A 125 8.07 -3.57 -8.46
C PHE A 125 7.80 -4.94 -7.84
N ASP A 126 6.56 -5.31 -7.57
CA ASP A 126 6.21 -6.62 -6.98
C ASP A 126 6.65 -7.79 -7.86
N TYR A 127 6.71 -7.58 -9.17
CA TYR A 127 7.24 -8.52 -10.13
C TYR A 127 8.70 -8.22 -10.49
N ARG A 128 9.44 -7.58 -9.59
CA ARG A 128 10.87 -7.22 -9.73
C ARG A 128 11.10 -6.23 -10.88
N ALA A 129 12.36 -5.87 -11.10
CA ALA A 129 12.75 -5.02 -12.21
C ALA A 129 12.36 -5.61 -13.58
N GLU A 130 12.46 -6.93 -13.75
CA GLU A 130 12.12 -7.63 -15.00
C GLU A 130 10.62 -7.48 -15.31
N GLY A 131 9.73 -7.69 -14.31
CA GLY A 131 8.28 -7.60 -14.53
C GLY A 131 7.82 -6.19 -14.89
N LEU A 132 8.35 -5.15 -14.23
CA LEU A 132 8.08 -3.77 -14.63
C LEU A 132 8.61 -3.49 -16.05
N ALA A 133 9.80 -3.97 -16.39
CA ALA A 133 10.37 -3.81 -17.71
C ALA A 133 9.46 -4.40 -18.81
N ASP A 134 8.96 -5.61 -18.58
CA ASP A 134 8.06 -6.30 -19.49
C ASP A 134 6.73 -5.54 -19.64
N SER A 135 6.13 -5.06 -18.52
CA SER A 135 4.92 -4.26 -18.52
C SER A 135 5.07 -2.98 -19.36
N LEU A 136 6.17 -2.25 -19.17
CA LEU A 136 6.46 -1.05 -19.95
C LEU A 136 6.57 -1.34 -21.46
N LEU A 137 7.23 -2.43 -21.82
CA LEU A 137 7.33 -2.84 -23.23
C LEU A 137 5.98 -3.29 -23.79
N ALA A 138 5.16 -4.02 -23.01
CA ALA A 138 3.81 -4.40 -23.40
C ALA A 138 2.94 -3.17 -23.66
N ALA A 139 3.03 -2.16 -22.79
CA ALA A 139 2.35 -0.89 -22.99
C ALA A 139 2.77 -0.21 -24.30
N VAL A 140 4.07 -0.04 -24.52
CA VAL A 140 4.60 0.58 -25.76
C VAL A 140 4.18 -0.18 -27.01
N ASN A 141 4.28 -1.50 -26.97
CA ASN A 141 3.96 -2.38 -28.12
C ASN A 141 2.46 -2.42 -28.42
N SER A 142 1.59 -2.03 -27.48
CA SER A 142 0.15 -1.95 -27.72
C SER A 142 -0.24 -0.89 -28.74
N GLY A 143 0.56 0.19 -28.84
CA GLY A 143 0.26 1.35 -29.66
C GLY A 143 -0.84 2.24 -29.11
N ASP A 144 -1.33 1.99 -27.89
CA ASP A 144 -2.30 2.86 -27.20
C ASP A 144 -1.65 4.18 -26.77
N SER A 145 -2.47 5.22 -26.51
CA SER A 145 -2.00 6.40 -25.78
C SER A 145 -1.61 6.00 -24.37
N LEU A 146 -0.49 6.52 -23.86
CA LEU A 146 0.04 6.20 -22.54
C LEU A 146 0.29 7.50 -21.76
N PRO A 147 0.14 7.51 -20.42
CA PRO A 147 0.52 8.64 -19.59
C PRO A 147 2.04 8.82 -19.56
N GLN A 148 2.52 10.02 -19.27
CA GLN A 148 3.95 10.25 -19.05
C GLN A 148 4.36 9.71 -17.68
N ILE A 149 5.24 8.73 -17.62
CA ILE A 149 5.86 8.31 -16.35
C ILE A 149 6.94 9.32 -15.96
N VAL A 150 6.86 9.82 -14.72
CA VAL A 150 7.87 10.67 -14.09
C VAL A 150 8.41 10.03 -12.81
N GLN A 151 9.75 9.89 -12.70
CA GLN A 151 10.39 9.31 -11.52
C GLN A 151 11.80 9.91 -11.35
N SER A 152 12.00 10.73 -10.32
CA SER A 152 13.19 11.56 -10.20
C SER A 152 14.32 10.97 -9.36
N ASN A 153 14.00 10.11 -8.39
CA ASN A 153 14.97 9.64 -7.39
C ASN A 153 15.31 8.14 -7.50
N MET A 154 14.97 7.51 -8.62
CA MET A 154 15.34 6.12 -8.90
C MET A 154 16.72 6.04 -9.56
N SER A 155 17.56 5.14 -9.08
CA SER A 155 18.89 4.87 -9.62
C SER A 155 19.12 3.37 -9.80
N TYR A 156 20.07 3.01 -10.66
CA TYR A 156 20.38 1.64 -11.01
C TYR A 156 21.72 1.24 -10.38
N PRO A 157 21.74 0.43 -9.31
CA PRO A 157 22.98 0.02 -8.67
C PRO A 157 23.81 -0.87 -9.60
N VAL A 158 25.12 -0.69 -9.55
CA VAL A 158 26.09 -1.46 -10.34
C VAL A 158 26.90 -2.39 -9.44
N ASP A 159 27.38 -3.50 -9.99
CA ASP A 159 28.30 -4.39 -9.31
C ASP A 159 29.69 -3.75 -9.08
N LYS A 160 30.59 -4.49 -8.43
CA LYS A 160 31.97 -4.03 -8.18
C LYS A 160 32.77 -3.75 -9.45
N SER A 161 32.32 -4.23 -10.61
CA SER A 161 32.95 -4.03 -11.92
C SER A 161 32.31 -2.87 -12.69
N GLY A 162 31.25 -2.26 -12.14
CA GLY A 162 30.51 -1.16 -12.77
C GLY A 162 29.43 -1.61 -13.75
N ASN A 163 29.02 -2.88 -13.71
CA ASN A 163 27.98 -3.43 -14.59
C ASN A 163 26.63 -3.50 -13.87
N LEU A 164 25.54 -3.30 -14.64
CA LEU A 164 24.19 -3.62 -14.21
C LEU A 164 23.96 -5.13 -14.28
N THR A 165 22.98 -5.62 -13.52
CA THR A 165 22.40 -6.95 -13.77
C THR A 165 21.60 -6.95 -15.08
N ASP A 166 21.34 -8.11 -15.66
CA ASP A 166 20.56 -8.22 -16.91
C ASP A 166 19.15 -7.65 -16.72
N SER A 167 18.52 -7.88 -15.56
CA SER A 167 17.20 -7.35 -15.20
C SER A 167 17.19 -5.81 -15.10
N LEU A 168 18.21 -5.21 -14.47
CA LEU A 168 18.34 -3.76 -14.38
C LEU A 168 18.65 -3.10 -15.72
N GLU A 169 19.46 -3.73 -16.56
CA GLU A 169 19.69 -3.25 -17.94
C GLU A 169 18.39 -3.31 -18.75
N HIS A 170 17.63 -4.40 -18.62
CA HIS A 170 16.32 -4.56 -19.26
C HIS A 170 15.35 -3.46 -18.80
N LEU A 171 15.21 -3.23 -17.50
CA LEU A 171 14.35 -2.16 -16.95
C LEU A 171 14.77 -0.78 -17.49
N LYS A 172 16.06 -0.47 -17.46
CA LYS A 172 16.59 0.80 -17.95
C LYS A 172 16.29 1.04 -19.44
N GLN A 173 16.40 -0.01 -20.26
CA GLN A 173 16.05 0.06 -21.68
C GLN A 173 14.53 0.22 -21.87
N SER A 174 13.73 -0.47 -21.10
CA SER A 174 12.26 -0.40 -21.16
C SER A 174 11.75 0.97 -20.72
N MET A 175 12.27 1.54 -19.63
CA MET A 175 11.98 2.93 -19.19
C MET A 175 12.30 3.94 -20.31
N LYS A 176 13.45 3.77 -20.95
CA LYS A 176 13.83 4.61 -22.10
C LYS A 176 12.89 4.43 -23.29
N SER A 177 12.51 3.19 -23.62
CA SER A 177 11.60 2.88 -24.74
C SER A 177 10.19 3.42 -24.49
N TYR A 178 9.72 3.38 -23.25
CA TYR A 178 8.48 3.99 -22.82
C TYR A 178 8.53 5.53 -22.92
N GLY A 179 9.69 6.11 -22.75
CA GLY A 179 9.88 7.56 -22.68
C GLY A 179 9.71 8.11 -21.27
N ALA A 180 9.89 7.28 -20.23
CA ALA A 180 9.89 7.72 -18.86
C ALA A 180 11.00 8.75 -18.58
N LYS A 181 10.72 9.71 -17.70
CA LYS A 181 11.60 10.86 -17.43
C LYS A 181 11.70 11.14 -15.93
N GLU A 182 12.67 11.95 -15.53
CA GLU A 182 12.71 12.48 -14.16
C GLU A 182 11.57 13.49 -13.91
N TYR A 183 11.25 14.30 -14.91
CA TYR A 183 10.19 15.30 -14.89
C TYR A 183 9.64 15.55 -16.29
N THR A 184 8.50 16.21 -16.39
CA THR A 184 7.92 16.66 -17.65
C THR A 184 7.37 18.07 -17.51
N MET A 185 7.26 18.78 -18.64
CA MET A 185 6.64 20.09 -18.73
C MET A 185 5.38 19.99 -19.60
N ILE A 186 4.25 20.38 -19.05
CA ILE A 186 2.96 20.40 -19.75
C ILE A 186 2.41 21.83 -19.76
N GLU A 187 1.90 22.26 -20.88
CA GLU A 187 1.24 23.56 -20.97
C GLU A 187 -0.29 23.39 -20.90
N ARG A 188 -0.92 24.16 -20.00
CA ARG A 188 -2.37 24.23 -19.87
C ARG A 188 -2.79 25.70 -19.82
N ASN A 189 -3.57 26.14 -20.80
CA ASN A 189 -4.05 27.54 -20.91
C ASN A 189 -2.93 28.60 -20.84
N GLY A 190 -1.79 28.30 -21.45
CA GLY A 190 -0.62 29.17 -21.42
C GLY A 190 0.19 29.11 -20.12
N ILE A 191 -0.23 28.27 -19.15
CA ILE A 191 0.50 28.03 -17.90
C ILE A 191 1.42 26.82 -18.10
N LYS A 192 2.71 27.00 -17.83
CA LYS A 192 3.69 25.92 -17.86
C LYS A 192 3.70 25.20 -16.51
N VAL A 193 3.26 23.95 -16.51
CA VAL A 193 3.24 23.08 -15.34
C VAL A 193 4.41 22.11 -15.40
N GLY A 194 5.33 22.23 -14.46
CA GLY A 194 6.40 21.25 -14.25
C GLY A 194 5.90 20.13 -13.33
N ILE A 195 5.99 18.89 -13.80
CA ILE A 195 5.53 17.71 -13.06
C ILE A 195 6.72 16.77 -12.85
N PHE A 196 6.95 16.33 -11.63
CA PHE A 196 7.96 15.32 -11.31
C PHE A 196 7.43 14.30 -10.30
N GLY A 197 8.08 13.13 -10.23
CA GLY A 197 7.71 12.06 -9.32
C GLY A 197 8.82 11.70 -8.35
N VAL A 198 8.47 11.31 -7.13
CA VAL A 198 9.40 10.76 -6.12
C VAL A 198 8.78 9.58 -5.39
N MET A 199 9.63 8.68 -4.89
CA MET A 199 9.27 7.61 -3.97
C MET A 199 9.98 7.86 -2.63
N GLY A 200 9.21 7.79 -1.53
CA GLY A 200 9.72 7.99 -0.18
C GLY A 200 10.51 6.80 0.38
N ALA A 201 11.10 6.98 1.53
CA ALA A 201 11.92 5.95 2.15
C ALA A 201 11.09 4.78 2.69
N ASP A 202 9.90 5.05 3.26
CA ASP A 202 9.01 3.98 3.73
C ASP A 202 8.51 3.13 2.57
N SER A 203 8.01 3.77 1.52
CA SER A 203 7.57 3.11 0.28
C SER A 203 8.69 2.28 -0.35
N ALA A 204 9.90 2.85 -0.51
CA ALA A 204 11.06 2.13 -1.02
C ALA A 204 11.42 0.89 -0.19
N SER A 205 11.25 0.96 1.14
CA SER A 205 11.49 -0.18 2.04
C SER A 205 10.51 -1.34 1.84
N LYS A 206 9.34 -1.05 1.25
CA LYS A 206 8.29 -2.04 0.93
C LYS A 206 8.46 -2.66 -0.47
N ALA A 207 9.45 -2.20 -1.25
CA ALA A 207 9.84 -2.80 -2.52
C ALA A 207 11.21 -3.51 -2.46
N PRO A 208 11.45 -4.48 -1.53
CA PRO A 208 12.77 -5.09 -1.34
C PRO A 208 13.24 -5.90 -2.55
N MET A 209 12.32 -6.26 -3.45
CA MET A 209 12.59 -7.04 -4.66
C MET A 209 12.82 -6.17 -5.89
N SER A 210 12.77 -4.85 -5.78
CA SER A 210 12.81 -3.91 -6.91
C SER A 210 14.14 -3.93 -7.68
N GLU A 211 15.24 -4.37 -7.03
CA GLU A 211 16.62 -4.34 -7.55
C GLU A 211 17.16 -2.93 -7.84
N VAL A 212 16.31 -1.91 -7.95
CA VAL A 212 16.71 -0.50 -8.06
C VAL A 212 16.99 0.10 -6.68
N GLN A 213 17.59 1.30 -6.66
CA GLN A 213 17.76 2.08 -5.44
C GLN A 213 16.98 3.38 -5.57
N PHE A 214 16.28 3.76 -4.50
CA PHE A 214 15.66 5.07 -4.39
C PHE A 214 16.52 5.95 -3.50
N ASP A 215 16.98 7.05 -4.08
CA ASP A 215 17.84 8.03 -3.39
C ASP A 215 16.97 9.03 -2.61
N ASP A 216 17.58 9.85 -1.74
CA ASP A 216 16.87 10.82 -0.90
C ASP A 216 15.95 11.74 -1.71
N GLU A 217 14.64 11.66 -1.47
CA GLU A 217 13.61 12.37 -2.23
C GLU A 217 13.76 13.89 -2.12
N VAL A 218 14.16 14.40 -0.96
CA VAL A 218 14.34 15.85 -0.74
C VAL A 218 15.50 16.40 -1.59
N THR A 219 16.59 15.65 -1.69
CA THR A 219 17.76 16.05 -2.50
C THR A 219 17.38 16.10 -3.98
N HIS A 220 16.68 15.09 -4.48
CA HIS A 220 16.25 15.02 -5.88
C HIS A 220 15.17 16.03 -6.20
N ALA A 221 14.18 16.23 -5.32
CA ALA A 221 13.15 17.25 -5.49
C ALA A 221 13.75 18.65 -5.60
N LYS A 222 14.69 19.03 -4.71
CA LYS A 222 15.40 20.33 -4.81
C LYS A 222 16.06 20.52 -6.17
N ARG A 223 16.78 19.50 -6.64
CA ARG A 223 17.48 19.55 -7.94
C ARG A 223 16.49 19.73 -9.10
N VAL A 224 15.42 18.95 -9.11
CA VAL A 224 14.43 18.97 -10.20
C VAL A 224 13.63 20.28 -10.18
N VAL A 225 13.22 20.76 -9.02
CA VAL A 225 12.52 22.05 -8.86
C VAL A 225 13.36 23.20 -9.43
N GLU A 226 14.66 23.23 -9.14
CA GLU A 226 15.56 24.26 -9.71
C GLU A 226 15.64 24.18 -11.25
N ILE A 227 15.66 22.98 -11.82
CA ILE A 227 15.64 22.79 -13.28
C ILE A 227 14.31 23.29 -13.86
N LEU A 228 13.17 22.88 -13.28
CA LEU A 228 11.85 23.28 -13.72
C LEU A 228 11.67 24.82 -13.70
N LYS A 229 12.14 25.49 -12.65
CA LYS A 229 12.15 26.95 -12.56
C LYS A 229 12.99 27.60 -13.67
N GLN A 230 14.18 27.04 -13.96
CA GLN A 230 15.04 27.53 -15.04
C GLN A 230 14.41 27.33 -16.43
N GLU A 231 13.61 26.27 -16.63
CA GLU A 231 12.85 26.00 -17.86
C GLU A 231 11.56 26.84 -17.94
N GLY A 232 11.24 27.57 -16.87
CA GLY A 232 10.13 28.52 -16.82
C GLY A 232 8.82 27.88 -16.39
N ALA A 233 8.84 26.84 -15.54
CA ALA A 233 7.65 26.35 -14.88
C ALA A 233 7.02 27.45 -14.03
N GLU A 234 5.70 27.59 -14.16
CA GLU A 234 4.89 28.55 -13.42
C GLU A 234 4.12 27.90 -12.29
N LEU A 235 3.88 26.59 -12.40
CA LEU A 235 3.29 25.71 -11.40
C LEU A 235 4.17 24.47 -11.29
N ILE A 236 4.54 24.08 -10.08
CA ILE A 236 5.36 22.89 -9.80
C ILE A 236 4.53 21.87 -9.04
N LEU A 237 4.25 20.74 -9.68
CA LEU A 237 3.47 19.63 -9.17
C LEU A 237 4.36 18.42 -8.90
N CYS A 238 4.34 17.94 -7.66
CA CYS A 238 5.01 16.70 -7.24
C CYS A 238 3.99 15.56 -7.16
N LEU A 239 4.25 14.47 -7.86
CA LEU A 239 3.58 13.18 -7.66
C LEU A 239 4.43 12.38 -6.68
N SER A 240 3.99 12.30 -5.44
CA SER A 240 4.78 11.71 -4.36
C SER A 240 4.19 10.38 -3.92
N HIS A 241 4.98 9.33 -4.03
CA HIS A 241 4.64 8.04 -3.44
C HIS A 241 5.42 7.83 -2.14
N SER A 242 5.18 8.75 -1.16
CA SER A 242 5.87 8.80 0.14
C SER A 242 4.89 8.77 1.31
N GLY A 243 3.82 9.54 1.21
CA GLY A 243 2.70 9.48 2.13
C GLY A 243 2.69 10.52 3.24
N THR A 244 1.52 10.62 3.87
CA THR A 244 1.27 11.44 5.05
C THR A 244 1.00 10.58 6.28
N SER A 245 1.35 11.07 7.48
CA SER A 245 1.13 10.39 8.75
C SER A 245 0.50 11.30 9.79
N VAL A 246 -0.22 10.70 10.75
CA VAL A 246 -0.68 11.39 11.96
C VAL A 246 0.52 11.86 12.79
N ASP A 247 1.57 11.05 12.87
CA ASP A 247 2.85 11.46 13.43
C ASP A 247 3.61 12.32 12.41
N LYS A 248 3.73 13.61 12.72
CA LYS A 248 4.36 14.59 11.83
C LYS A 248 5.87 14.37 11.62
N SER A 249 6.51 13.54 12.43
CA SER A 249 7.90 13.13 12.25
C SER A 249 8.08 12.01 11.23
N GLU A 250 6.99 11.29 10.91
CA GLU A 250 6.92 10.21 9.93
C GLU A 250 6.15 10.60 8.67
N SER A 251 5.56 11.79 8.62
CA SER A 251 4.83 12.32 7.47
C SER A 251 5.81 12.84 6.40
N GLU A 252 6.26 11.95 5.51
CA GLU A 252 7.33 12.24 4.54
C GLU A 252 6.96 13.41 3.62
N ASP A 253 5.72 13.49 3.13
CA ASP A 253 5.28 14.60 2.28
C ASP A 253 5.20 15.95 2.99
N GLU A 254 4.86 15.98 4.28
CA GLU A 254 4.94 17.22 5.06
C GLU A 254 6.39 17.64 5.32
N ILE A 255 7.30 16.67 5.45
CA ILE A 255 8.74 16.95 5.57
C ILE A 255 9.28 17.47 4.24
N LEU A 256 8.87 16.87 3.11
CA LEU A 256 9.24 17.29 1.76
C LEU A 256 8.79 18.75 1.52
N ALA A 257 7.51 19.08 1.78
CA ALA A 257 6.98 20.44 1.64
C ALA A 257 7.75 21.47 2.46
N LYS A 258 8.11 21.14 3.70
CA LYS A 258 8.91 22.02 4.57
C LYS A 258 10.34 22.25 4.03
N LYS A 259 10.95 21.23 3.41
CA LYS A 259 12.34 21.28 2.94
C LYS A 259 12.49 21.80 1.51
N VAL A 260 11.41 21.74 0.72
CA VAL A 260 11.35 22.18 -0.69
C VAL A 260 10.13 23.08 -0.90
N PRO A 261 10.11 24.29 -0.33
CA PRO A 261 8.94 25.18 -0.31
C PRO A 261 8.55 25.75 -1.69
N ASP A 262 9.35 25.52 -2.71
CA ASP A 262 9.06 25.91 -4.10
C ASP A 262 8.16 24.87 -4.84
N ILE A 263 7.71 23.81 -4.16
CA ILE A 263 6.68 22.91 -4.68
C ILE A 263 5.32 23.53 -4.35
N ASP A 264 4.48 23.75 -5.37
CA ASP A 264 3.16 24.35 -5.18
C ASP A 264 2.12 23.32 -4.72
N VAL A 265 2.15 22.11 -5.32
CA VAL A 265 1.18 21.04 -5.02
C VAL A 265 1.90 19.70 -4.91
N ILE A 266 1.55 18.91 -3.91
CA ILE A 266 1.96 17.51 -3.75
C ILE A 266 0.70 16.64 -3.79
N ILE A 267 0.66 15.67 -4.71
CA ILE A 267 -0.30 14.56 -4.64
C ILE A 267 0.40 13.42 -3.92
N SER A 268 -0.19 13.02 -2.79
CA SER A 268 0.40 12.08 -1.82
C SER A 268 -0.25 10.71 -1.92
N GLY A 269 0.49 9.70 -2.33
CA GLY A 269 0.10 8.28 -2.37
C GLY A 269 0.67 7.47 -1.21
N HIS A 270 0.75 6.13 -1.37
CA HIS A 270 1.36 5.14 -0.49
C HIS A 270 0.60 4.81 0.80
N THR A 271 0.26 5.78 1.61
CA THR A 271 -0.37 5.55 2.93
C THR A 271 -1.90 5.41 2.87
N HIS A 272 -2.49 5.38 1.66
CA HIS A 272 -3.94 5.32 1.44
C HIS A 272 -4.71 6.38 2.21
N SER A 273 -4.05 7.48 2.55
CA SER A 273 -4.65 8.56 3.34
C SER A 273 -5.81 9.20 2.58
N LYS A 274 -6.93 9.43 3.25
CA LYS A 274 -8.04 10.23 2.74
C LYS A 274 -8.08 11.55 3.48
N LEU A 275 -7.64 12.62 2.83
CA LEU A 275 -7.63 13.96 3.38
C LEU A 275 -8.90 14.68 2.97
N GLU A 276 -9.89 14.78 3.87
CA GLU A 276 -11.14 15.54 3.60
C GLU A 276 -10.88 17.05 3.41
N GLN A 277 -9.74 17.54 3.89
CA GLN A 277 -9.19 18.86 3.62
C GLN A 277 -7.69 18.71 3.34
N PRO A 278 -7.13 19.46 2.39
CA PRO A 278 -5.70 19.36 2.10
C PRO A 278 -4.87 19.87 3.27
N ILE A 279 -3.66 19.32 3.42
CA ILE A 279 -2.67 19.85 4.35
C ILE A 279 -1.94 21.00 3.64
N VAL A 280 -1.77 22.13 4.30
CA VAL A 280 -1.03 23.29 3.74
C VAL A 280 0.20 23.56 4.61
N ILE A 281 1.37 23.51 3.98
CA ILE A 281 2.67 23.78 4.62
C ILE A 281 3.36 24.94 3.90
N GLY A 282 3.38 26.11 4.53
CA GLY A 282 3.76 27.33 3.82
C GLY A 282 2.75 27.62 2.70
N ASP A 283 3.21 27.66 1.45
CA ASP A 283 2.37 27.81 0.27
C ASP A 283 2.11 26.47 -0.45
N THR A 284 2.74 25.37 0.01
CA THR A 284 2.56 24.04 -0.59
C THR A 284 1.25 23.38 -0.15
N ILE A 285 0.45 22.93 -1.11
CA ILE A 285 -0.80 22.19 -0.91
C ILE A 285 -0.53 20.69 -1.04
N ILE A 286 -0.83 19.89 -0.01
CA ILE A 286 -0.71 18.42 -0.02
C ILE A 286 -2.11 17.82 -0.05
N ALA A 287 -2.38 16.97 -1.03
CA ALA A 287 -3.67 16.34 -1.27
C ALA A 287 -3.54 14.82 -1.38
N SER A 288 -4.54 14.10 -0.87
CA SER A 288 -4.62 12.64 -0.91
C SER A 288 -6.08 12.20 -0.91
N GLY A 289 -6.45 11.26 -1.77
CA GLY A 289 -7.84 10.91 -2.10
C GLY A 289 -8.35 9.59 -1.52
N GLY A 290 -7.54 8.84 -0.79
CA GLY A 290 -7.81 7.47 -0.39
C GLY A 290 -7.21 6.48 -1.40
N SER A 291 -7.81 5.32 -1.58
CA SER A 291 -7.28 4.26 -2.45
C SER A 291 -8.36 3.67 -3.35
N TYR A 292 -7.98 2.71 -4.20
CA TYR A 292 -8.85 1.86 -5.02
C TYR A 292 -9.81 2.62 -5.96
N GLY A 293 -9.53 3.91 -6.23
CA GLY A 293 -10.40 4.71 -7.07
C GLY A 293 -11.76 5.05 -6.44
N GLU A 294 -11.91 4.92 -5.12
CA GLU A 294 -13.15 5.27 -4.41
C GLU A 294 -13.49 6.75 -4.51
N ASN A 295 -12.50 7.60 -4.70
CA ASN A 295 -12.67 9.03 -4.87
C ASN A 295 -11.84 9.55 -6.05
N LEU A 296 -12.39 10.52 -6.78
CA LEU A 296 -11.63 11.39 -7.67
C LEU A 296 -11.30 12.68 -6.91
N GLY A 297 -10.02 12.92 -6.67
CA GLY A 297 -9.59 14.16 -6.05
C GLY A 297 -9.61 15.31 -7.05
N LYS A 298 -10.06 16.49 -6.61
CA LYS A 298 -10.12 17.71 -7.43
C LYS A 298 -9.58 18.89 -6.65
N ILE A 299 -8.60 19.58 -7.23
CA ILE A 299 -8.01 20.82 -6.71
C ILE A 299 -8.20 21.92 -7.76
N ASN A 300 -8.81 23.02 -7.37
CA ASN A 300 -8.82 24.24 -8.18
C ASN A 300 -7.90 25.27 -7.52
N ILE A 301 -6.93 25.76 -8.26
CA ILE A 301 -5.96 26.77 -7.82
C ILE A 301 -5.96 27.96 -8.76
N SER A 302 -5.62 29.12 -8.22
CA SER A 302 -5.38 30.32 -9.01
C SER A 302 -4.07 30.99 -8.63
N LYS A 303 -3.41 31.58 -9.62
CA LYS A 303 -2.20 32.37 -9.39
C LYS A 303 -2.60 33.74 -8.86
N GLN A 304 -2.10 34.10 -7.70
CA GLN A 304 -2.26 35.42 -7.09
C GLN A 304 -0.86 35.97 -6.82
N GLU A 305 -0.51 37.07 -7.50
CA GLU A 305 0.85 37.60 -7.51
C GLU A 305 1.86 36.53 -7.96
N ASP A 306 2.72 36.04 -7.07
CA ASP A 306 3.75 35.03 -7.36
C ASP A 306 3.44 33.65 -6.72
N ALA A 307 2.29 33.49 -6.06
CA ALA A 307 1.91 32.24 -5.37
C ALA A 307 0.62 31.62 -5.93
N TRP A 308 0.53 30.29 -5.86
CA TRP A 308 -0.68 29.55 -6.16
C TRP A 308 -1.55 29.43 -4.91
N THR A 309 -2.81 29.83 -5.03
CA THR A 309 -3.77 29.82 -3.91
C THR A 309 -4.87 28.83 -4.19
N LEU A 310 -5.23 28.04 -3.17
CA LEU A 310 -6.34 27.10 -3.22
C LEU A 310 -7.68 27.86 -3.33
N LEU A 311 -8.44 27.57 -4.37
CA LEU A 311 -9.81 28.05 -4.55
C LEU A 311 -10.83 27.04 -4.05
N ASN A 312 -10.62 25.75 -4.39
CA ASN A 312 -11.51 24.66 -4.02
C ASN A 312 -10.73 23.35 -3.90
N TYR A 313 -11.16 22.51 -2.97
CA TYR A 313 -10.71 21.13 -2.82
C TYR A 313 -11.93 20.24 -2.63
N GLU A 314 -11.98 19.14 -3.34
CA GLU A 314 -13.10 18.20 -3.30
C GLU A 314 -12.61 16.77 -3.53
N LEU A 315 -13.10 15.85 -2.73
CA LEU A 315 -13.03 14.41 -3.00
C LEU A 315 -14.40 13.97 -3.50
N GLN A 316 -14.50 13.67 -4.80
CA GLN A 316 -15.73 13.23 -5.44
C GLN A 316 -15.86 11.71 -5.29
N PRO A 317 -16.83 11.20 -4.49
CA PRO A 317 -17.02 9.76 -4.34
C PRO A 317 -17.41 9.12 -5.67
N ILE A 318 -16.72 8.09 -6.09
CA ILE A 318 -17.03 7.32 -7.28
C ILE A 318 -17.98 6.18 -6.89
N ASN A 319 -19.23 6.31 -7.26
CA ASN A 319 -20.31 5.39 -6.92
C ASN A 319 -21.33 5.28 -8.06
N ASP A 320 -22.50 4.72 -7.82
CA ASP A 320 -23.57 4.48 -8.81
C ASP A 320 -24.22 5.75 -9.36
N THR A 321 -23.89 6.94 -8.83
CA THR A 321 -24.32 8.23 -9.42
C THR A 321 -23.62 8.51 -10.75
N TYR A 322 -22.46 7.88 -10.99
CA TYR A 322 -21.77 7.93 -12.28
C TYR A 322 -22.10 6.67 -13.10
N PRO A 323 -22.61 6.81 -14.34
CA PRO A 323 -22.80 5.66 -15.21
C PRO A 323 -21.45 5.07 -15.62
N GLU A 324 -21.41 3.77 -15.83
CA GLU A 324 -20.21 3.13 -16.39
C GLU A 324 -19.96 3.58 -17.83
N ASP A 325 -18.73 4.01 -18.13
CA ASP A 325 -18.33 4.34 -19.49
C ASP A 325 -18.23 3.05 -20.33
N ASN A 326 -18.99 2.99 -21.43
CA ASN A 326 -19.09 1.78 -22.25
C ASN A 326 -17.76 1.34 -22.89
N ASP A 327 -16.89 2.30 -23.25
CA ASP A 327 -15.59 1.97 -23.86
C ASP A 327 -14.64 1.34 -22.84
N ILE A 328 -14.53 1.94 -21.65
CA ILE A 328 -13.71 1.41 -20.56
C ILE A 328 -14.26 0.06 -20.08
N THR A 329 -15.58 -0.07 -19.91
CA THR A 329 -16.23 -1.35 -19.55
C THR A 329 -15.88 -2.44 -20.57
N GLY A 330 -15.94 -2.12 -21.88
CA GLY A 330 -15.60 -3.07 -22.93
C GLY A 330 -14.14 -3.53 -22.86
N GLN A 331 -13.20 -2.62 -22.54
CA GLN A 331 -11.79 -2.98 -22.36
C GLN A 331 -11.58 -3.86 -21.11
N ILE A 332 -12.21 -3.50 -19.99
CA ILE A 332 -12.12 -4.29 -18.76
C ILE A 332 -12.63 -5.72 -18.98
N GLN A 333 -13.76 -5.91 -19.69
CA GLN A 333 -14.28 -7.23 -20.02
C GLN A 333 -13.31 -8.03 -20.91
N ASN A 334 -12.60 -7.37 -21.84
CA ASN A 334 -11.57 -8.03 -22.62
C ASN A 334 -10.40 -8.48 -21.74
N TYR A 335 -9.90 -7.61 -20.83
CA TYR A 335 -8.83 -7.97 -19.90
C TYR A 335 -9.26 -9.09 -18.94
N LYS A 336 -10.49 -9.06 -18.43
CA LYS A 336 -11.02 -10.13 -17.61
C LYS A 336 -10.95 -11.49 -18.32
N LYS A 337 -11.31 -11.53 -19.60
CA LYS A 337 -11.17 -12.74 -20.40
C LYS A 337 -9.71 -13.17 -20.59
N VAL A 338 -8.79 -12.22 -20.78
CA VAL A 338 -7.35 -12.52 -20.87
C VAL A 338 -6.83 -13.11 -19.56
N VAL A 339 -7.23 -12.57 -18.40
CA VAL A 339 -6.91 -13.12 -17.07
C VAL A 339 -7.41 -14.57 -16.97
N GLU A 340 -8.65 -14.82 -17.36
CA GLU A 340 -9.24 -16.16 -17.31
C GLU A 340 -8.46 -17.13 -18.22
N ASP A 341 -8.22 -16.75 -19.48
CA ASP A 341 -7.54 -17.60 -20.46
C ASP A 341 -6.06 -17.84 -20.14
N LYS A 342 -5.33 -16.83 -19.62
CA LYS A 342 -3.87 -16.92 -19.40
C LYS A 342 -3.48 -17.39 -18.01
N TYR A 343 -4.29 -17.08 -16.99
CA TYR A 343 -3.91 -17.33 -15.60
C TYR A 343 -4.83 -18.32 -14.90
N PHE A 344 -6.11 -18.02 -14.71
CA PHE A 344 -6.99 -18.88 -13.92
C PHE A 344 -7.17 -20.27 -14.53
N SER A 345 -7.13 -20.39 -15.87
CA SER A 345 -7.18 -21.69 -16.55
C SER A 345 -6.06 -22.64 -16.13
N LEU A 346 -4.87 -22.13 -15.72
CA LEU A 346 -3.76 -22.94 -15.22
C LEU A 346 -4.13 -23.67 -13.92
N PHE A 347 -4.99 -23.06 -13.12
CA PHE A 347 -5.50 -23.59 -11.87
C PHE A 347 -6.89 -24.27 -12.01
N GLN A 348 -7.37 -24.44 -13.25
CA GLN A 348 -8.71 -24.97 -13.54
C GLN A 348 -9.82 -24.17 -12.86
N LYS A 349 -9.68 -22.85 -12.85
CA LYS A 349 -10.60 -21.87 -12.27
C LYS A 349 -11.11 -20.90 -13.33
N SER A 350 -12.27 -20.30 -13.05
CA SER A 350 -12.85 -19.18 -13.82
C SER A 350 -12.96 -17.95 -12.94
N TYR A 351 -12.92 -16.77 -13.52
CA TYR A 351 -12.89 -15.50 -12.79
C TYR A 351 -14.05 -15.35 -11.79
N ASP A 352 -15.28 -15.59 -12.23
CA ASP A 352 -16.53 -15.47 -11.43
C ASP A 352 -16.99 -16.81 -10.83
N GLU A 353 -16.18 -17.86 -10.85
CA GLU A 353 -16.53 -19.14 -10.22
C GLU A 353 -16.73 -18.94 -8.72
N VAL A 354 -17.92 -19.29 -8.21
CA VAL A 354 -18.19 -19.26 -6.77
C VAL A 354 -17.42 -20.41 -6.10
N ILE A 355 -16.44 -20.07 -5.30
CA ILE A 355 -15.56 -21.00 -4.57
C ILE A 355 -16.25 -21.48 -3.29
N ALA A 356 -16.85 -20.53 -2.54
CA ALA A 356 -17.50 -20.80 -1.27
C ALA A 356 -18.56 -19.73 -0.97
N ARG A 357 -19.27 -19.90 0.14
CA ARG A 357 -20.18 -18.89 0.71
C ARG A 357 -19.85 -18.67 2.18
N ALA A 358 -19.86 -17.41 2.60
CA ALA A 358 -19.76 -17.01 4.00
C ALA A 358 -21.14 -16.57 4.52
N ALA A 359 -21.53 -17.08 5.68
CA ALA A 359 -22.76 -16.67 6.38
C ALA A 359 -22.52 -15.50 7.36
N PHE A 360 -21.34 -14.90 7.32
CA PHE A 360 -20.90 -13.78 8.15
C PHE A 360 -19.70 -13.09 7.47
N SER A 361 -19.49 -11.81 7.79
CA SER A 361 -18.31 -11.09 7.32
C SER A 361 -17.12 -11.32 8.25
N PHE A 362 -15.92 -11.46 7.68
CA PHE A 362 -14.66 -11.43 8.41
C PHE A 362 -14.26 -9.99 8.78
N PRO A 363 -13.32 -9.79 9.73
CA PRO A 363 -12.83 -8.46 10.09
C PRO A 363 -12.28 -7.71 8.87
N SER A 364 -12.54 -6.40 8.80
CA SER A 364 -11.91 -5.55 7.78
C SER A 364 -10.40 -5.43 8.00
N LEU A 365 -9.64 -5.13 6.94
CA LEU A 365 -8.20 -4.88 7.08
C LEU A 365 -7.92 -3.76 8.07
N ILE A 366 -8.69 -2.67 8.03
CA ILE A 366 -8.57 -1.54 8.97
C ILE A 366 -8.69 -2.02 10.42
N ASP A 367 -9.65 -2.91 10.71
CA ASP A 367 -9.82 -3.45 12.07
C ASP A 367 -8.68 -4.38 12.44
N MET A 368 -8.18 -5.17 11.50
CA MET A 368 -7.04 -6.07 11.71
C MET A 368 -5.74 -5.30 12.02
N TYR A 369 -5.47 -4.18 11.32
CA TYR A 369 -4.32 -3.33 11.60
C TYR A 369 -4.47 -2.54 12.91
N ARG A 370 -5.69 -2.09 13.22
CA ARG A 370 -5.96 -1.29 14.43
C ARG A 370 -5.80 -2.08 15.72
N VAL A 371 -6.06 -3.39 15.68
CA VAL A 371 -6.11 -4.22 16.89
C VAL A 371 -5.11 -5.37 16.81
N HIS A 372 -4.05 -5.28 17.60
CA HIS A 372 -3.05 -6.34 17.71
C HIS A 372 -3.63 -7.55 18.49
N ASN A 373 -4.41 -8.37 17.81
CA ASN A 373 -5.12 -9.51 18.40
C ASN A 373 -5.21 -10.69 17.40
N GLU A 374 -5.85 -11.78 17.80
CA GLU A 374 -6.24 -12.87 16.91
C GLU A 374 -7.22 -12.39 15.83
N SER A 375 -7.04 -12.85 14.59
CA SER A 375 -7.98 -12.62 13.49
C SER A 375 -8.52 -13.94 12.95
N THR A 376 -9.83 -14.02 12.79
CA THR A 376 -10.50 -15.19 12.21
C THR A 376 -10.12 -15.40 10.74
N LEU A 377 -9.88 -14.30 9.98
CA LEU A 377 -9.37 -14.37 8.61
C LEU A 377 -7.94 -14.91 8.56
N GLY A 378 -7.05 -14.41 9.42
CA GLY A 378 -5.69 -14.92 9.53
C GLY A 378 -5.64 -16.41 9.93
N ASN A 379 -6.57 -16.83 10.80
CA ASN A 379 -6.74 -18.24 11.16
C ASN A 379 -7.19 -19.09 9.96
N LEU A 380 -8.17 -18.61 9.19
CA LEU A 380 -8.66 -19.31 8.00
C LEU A 380 -7.55 -19.50 6.96
N ILE A 381 -6.78 -18.44 6.66
CA ILE A 381 -5.69 -18.49 5.68
C ILE A 381 -4.61 -19.46 6.14
N SER A 382 -4.16 -19.36 7.41
CA SER A 382 -3.11 -20.23 7.94
C SER A 382 -3.54 -21.71 8.03
N ASP A 383 -4.81 -22.00 8.32
CA ASP A 383 -5.36 -23.35 8.25
C ASP A 383 -5.35 -23.87 6.80
N GLY A 384 -5.71 -23.00 5.84
CA GLY A 384 -5.68 -23.32 4.42
C GLY A 384 -4.29 -23.73 3.93
N PHE A 385 -3.23 -23.10 4.43
CA PHE A 385 -1.86 -23.48 4.08
C PHE A 385 -1.54 -24.92 4.54
N ILE A 386 -1.86 -25.25 5.79
CA ILE A 386 -1.63 -26.63 6.30
C ILE A 386 -2.48 -27.64 5.51
N TYR A 387 -3.77 -27.33 5.29
CA TYR A 387 -4.68 -28.21 4.57
C TYR A 387 -4.15 -28.54 3.17
N THR A 388 -3.81 -27.53 2.39
CA THR A 388 -3.42 -27.72 1.00
C THR A 388 -2.08 -28.44 0.86
N VAL A 389 -1.12 -28.16 1.74
CA VAL A 389 0.15 -28.91 1.75
C VAL A 389 -0.07 -30.38 2.13
N LYS A 390 -0.98 -30.64 3.08
CA LYS A 390 -1.34 -32.01 3.46
C LYS A 390 -1.99 -32.78 2.32
N GLU A 391 -2.89 -32.16 1.59
CA GLU A 391 -3.51 -32.79 0.40
C GLU A 391 -2.49 -33.03 -0.71
N ALA A 392 -1.63 -32.06 -1.00
CA ALA A 392 -0.61 -32.18 -2.03
C ALA A 392 0.48 -33.22 -1.73
N GLU A 393 0.83 -33.44 -0.48
CA GLU A 393 1.83 -34.45 -0.08
C GLU A 393 1.22 -35.85 0.13
N GLY A 394 -0.10 -35.93 0.34
CA GLY A 394 -0.82 -37.21 0.48
C GLY A 394 -0.16 -38.16 1.47
N GLU A 395 0.20 -39.37 1.03
CA GLU A 395 0.85 -40.40 1.89
C GLU A 395 2.27 -39.99 2.34
N ALA A 396 2.92 -39.05 1.65
CA ALA A 396 4.24 -38.54 2.00
C ALA A 396 4.21 -37.40 3.02
N TYR A 397 3.02 -36.99 3.47
CA TYR A 397 2.85 -35.86 4.36
C TYR A 397 3.66 -35.96 5.63
N GLU A 398 4.47 -34.94 5.90
CA GLU A 398 5.15 -34.75 7.16
C GLU A 398 4.45 -33.68 8.01
N PRO A 399 4.12 -33.92 9.29
CA PRO A 399 3.38 -32.98 10.11
C PRO A 399 3.99 -31.58 10.12
N ILE A 400 3.18 -30.58 9.87
CA ILE A 400 3.52 -29.17 9.96
C ILE A 400 3.22 -28.70 11.38
N ALA A 401 4.23 -28.15 12.06
CA ALA A 401 4.09 -27.65 13.42
C ALA A 401 3.40 -26.27 13.45
N ALA A 402 3.67 -25.45 12.45
CA ALA A 402 3.00 -24.16 12.31
C ALA A 402 2.95 -23.69 10.85
N ALA A 403 1.82 -23.08 10.47
CA ALA A 403 1.73 -22.18 9.32
C ALA A 403 1.66 -20.74 9.82
N ILE A 404 2.35 -19.82 9.14
CA ILE A 404 2.54 -18.43 9.59
C ILE A 404 2.18 -17.48 8.48
N VAL A 405 1.28 -16.53 8.77
CA VAL A 405 0.75 -15.54 7.83
C VAL A 405 0.92 -14.14 8.42
N PRO A 406 1.79 -13.28 7.89
CA PRO A 406 1.84 -11.88 8.30
C PRO A 406 0.67 -11.08 7.72
N ILE A 407 0.18 -10.09 8.46
CA ILE A 407 -0.91 -9.23 8.01
C ILE A 407 -0.55 -8.49 6.71
N GLY A 408 0.70 -8.13 6.52
CA GLY A 408 1.17 -7.35 5.37
C GLY A 408 0.98 -8.03 4.01
N ILE A 409 0.74 -9.36 3.97
CA ILE A 409 0.41 -10.07 2.72
C ILE A 409 -1.10 -10.21 2.49
N ILE A 410 -1.93 -9.86 3.46
CA ILE A 410 -3.40 -9.93 3.35
C ILE A 410 -3.87 -8.60 2.74
N ARG A 411 -4.47 -8.66 1.56
CA ARG A 411 -4.83 -7.47 0.77
C ARG A 411 -6.32 -7.17 0.74
N ASP A 412 -7.15 -8.14 1.10
CA ASP A 412 -8.60 -8.01 1.12
C ASP A 412 -9.20 -8.91 2.21
N THR A 413 -10.51 -8.81 2.42
CA THR A 413 -11.28 -9.59 3.40
C THR A 413 -12.41 -10.37 2.74
N ILE A 414 -13.10 -11.18 3.53
CA ILE A 414 -14.25 -11.97 3.08
C ILE A 414 -15.53 -11.33 3.65
N PRO A 415 -16.39 -10.70 2.82
CA PRO A 415 -17.71 -10.26 3.23
C PRO A 415 -18.69 -11.45 3.35
N GLU A 416 -19.84 -11.23 4.00
CA GLU A 416 -20.97 -12.16 3.95
C GLU A 416 -21.50 -12.26 2.51
N GLY A 417 -21.66 -13.49 1.98
CA GLY A 417 -22.14 -13.72 0.63
C GLY A 417 -21.39 -14.82 -0.10
N ASP A 418 -21.58 -14.86 -1.42
CA ASP A 418 -20.83 -15.75 -2.32
C ASP A 418 -19.41 -15.20 -2.52
N ILE A 419 -18.42 -16.09 -2.52
CA ILE A 419 -17.00 -15.78 -2.64
C ILE A 419 -16.51 -16.38 -3.95
N THR A 420 -16.03 -15.55 -4.85
CA THR A 420 -15.55 -15.97 -6.17
C THR A 420 -14.04 -16.28 -6.17
N THR A 421 -13.55 -16.86 -7.26
CA THR A 421 -12.10 -17.04 -7.48
C THR A 421 -11.37 -15.70 -7.43
N ALA A 422 -11.94 -14.66 -8.01
CA ALA A 422 -11.35 -13.32 -8.01
C ALA A 422 -11.23 -12.76 -6.59
N ASP A 423 -12.25 -12.93 -5.75
CA ASP A 423 -12.22 -12.48 -4.35
C ASP A 423 -11.12 -13.21 -3.56
N VAL A 424 -11.02 -14.54 -3.72
CA VAL A 424 -9.98 -15.33 -3.03
C VAL A 424 -8.58 -14.94 -3.51
N PHE A 425 -8.40 -14.68 -4.82
CA PHE A 425 -7.13 -14.19 -5.35
C PHE A 425 -6.76 -12.85 -4.70
N SER A 426 -7.68 -11.91 -4.60
CA SER A 426 -7.44 -10.57 -4.06
C SER A 426 -7.00 -10.59 -2.58
N ILE A 427 -7.36 -11.62 -1.81
CA ILE A 427 -6.94 -11.75 -0.40
C ILE A 427 -5.43 -11.96 -0.26
N SER A 428 -4.79 -12.74 -1.16
CA SER A 428 -3.34 -13.06 -1.14
C SER A 428 -2.74 -12.92 -2.53
N SER A 429 -2.89 -11.75 -3.14
CA SER A 429 -2.57 -11.48 -4.55
C SER A 429 -1.11 -11.20 -4.82
N LEU A 430 -0.31 -10.86 -3.81
CA LEU A 430 1.00 -10.25 -3.98
C LEU A 430 2.06 -11.19 -4.58
N GLY A 431 3.00 -10.56 -5.28
CA GLY A 431 4.28 -11.08 -5.69
C GLY A 431 4.26 -12.10 -6.82
N ILE A 432 5.38 -12.76 -6.98
CA ILE A 432 5.63 -13.70 -8.08
C ILE A 432 6.45 -14.89 -7.59
N GLY A 433 6.21 -16.07 -8.15
CA GLY A 433 6.99 -17.27 -7.87
C GLY A 433 8.24 -17.42 -8.73
N ALA A 434 8.99 -18.50 -8.51
CA ALA A 434 10.11 -18.87 -9.37
C ALA A 434 9.65 -19.36 -10.76
N ASP A 435 8.40 -19.82 -10.87
CA ASP A 435 7.71 -20.14 -12.11
C ASP A 435 7.35 -18.91 -12.96
N LYS A 436 7.61 -17.71 -12.44
CA LYS A 436 7.25 -16.41 -13.01
C LYS A 436 5.75 -16.17 -13.15
N LEU A 437 4.93 -16.94 -12.43
CA LEU A 437 3.49 -16.70 -12.34
C LEU A 437 3.15 -15.87 -11.10
N PRO A 438 2.18 -14.96 -11.21
CA PRO A 438 1.68 -14.15 -10.09
C PRO A 438 1.22 -14.95 -8.88
N GLY A 439 1.34 -14.35 -7.70
CA GLY A 439 1.08 -14.95 -6.40
C GLY A 439 2.33 -15.57 -5.76
N TYR A 440 2.60 -15.22 -4.51
CA TYR A 440 3.69 -15.87 -3.76
C TYR A 440 3.40 -17.35 -3.54
N PRO A 441 4.39 -18.24 -3.79
CA PRO A 441 4.26 -19.65 -3.47
C PRO A 441 4.51 -19.92 -1.99
N LEU A 442 3.95 -21.02 -1.50
CA LEU A 442 4.30 -21.58 -0.19
C LEU A 442 5.66 -22.25 -0.23
N ILE A 443 6.40 -22.12 0.87
CA ILE A 443 7.65 -22.84 1.11
C ILE A 443 7.57 -23.67 2.39
N SER A 444 8.37 -24.73 2.45
CA SER A 444 8.58 -25.54 3.66
C SER A 444 10.00 -25.31 4.22
N ALA A 445 10.07 -25.03 5.51
CA ALA A 445 11.34 -24.87 6.23
C ALA A 445 11.25 -25.48 7.63
N TYR A 446 12.39 -25.56 8.32
CA TYR A 446 12.45 -26.04 9.69
C TYR A 446 13.02 -24.98 10.63
N LEU A 447 12.43 -24.86 11.81
CA LEU A 447 12.88 -23.99 12.89
C LEU A 447 13.11 -24.83 14.16
N THR A 448 14.05 -24.42 14.98
CA THR A 448 14.16 -24.95 16.34
C THR A 448 12.95 -24.48 17.17
N GLY A 449 12.59 -25.24 18.23
CA GLY A 449 11.49 -24.79 19.10
C GLY A 449 11.77 -23.44 19.75
N LYS A 450 13.04 -23.12 20.01
CA LYS A 450 13.43 -21.78 20.47
C LYS A 450 13.08 -20.69 19.43
N GLU A 451 13.32 -20.95 18.15
CA GLU A 451 12.99 -20.01 17.07
C GLU A 451 11.47 -19.89 16.88
N LEU A 452 10.70 -20.98 17.04
CA LEU A 452 9.24 -20.92 17.05
C LEU A 452 8.71 -19.98 18.15
N LYS A 453 9.21 -20.12 19.38
CA LYS A 453 8.89 -19.21 20.49
C LYS A 453 9.32 -17.77 20.17
N THR A 454 10.43 -17.60 19.43
CA THR A 454 10.90 -16.29 18.99
C THR A 454 9.93 -15.64 17.99
N ILE A 455 9.29 -16.42 17.11
CA ILE A 455 8.24 -15.89 16.19
C ILE A 455 7.08 -15.27 16.97
N CYS A 456 6.62 -15.93 18.05
CA CYS A 456 5.59 -15.34 18.91
C CYS A 456 6.05 -14.01 19.55
N GLU A 457 7.35 -13.93 19.91
CA GLU A 457 7.92 -12.70 20.46
C GLU A 457 8.08 -11.61 19.39
N VAL A 458 8.34 -11.97 18.12
CA VAL A 458 8.32 -11.04 16.98
C VAL A 458 6.93 -10.41 16.86
N ASP A 459 5.88 -11.22 16.81
CA ASP A 459 4.51 -10.70 16.81
C ASP A 459 4.25 -9.78 18.01
N ALA A 460 4.52 -10.26 19.24
CA ALA A 460 4.21 -9.52 20.44
C ALA A 460 5.00 -8.20 20.61
N SER A 461 6.24 -8.13 20.10
CA SER A 461 7.18 -7.03 20.39
C SER A 461 7.55 -6.19 19.17
N VAL A 462 7.57 -6.75 17.96
CA VAL A 462 7.93 -6.03 16.73
C VAL A 462 6.68 -5.47 16.03
N ALA A 463 5.57 -6.22 15.98
CA ALA A 463 4.34 -5.76 15.34
C ALA A 463 3.85 -4.37 15.84
N PRO A 464 3.93 -4.02 17.14
CA PRO A 464 3.58 -2.66 17.58
C PRO A 464 4.51 -1.55 17.06
N LEU A 465 5.65 -1.89 16.46
CA LEU A 465 6.63 -0.96 15.87
C LEU A 465 6.60 -1.00 14.34
N MET A 466 6.07 -2.08 13.77
CA MET A 466 5.98 -2.35 12.35
C MET A 466 4.70 -3.18 12.15
N GLU A 467 3.60 -2.50 11.86
CA GLU A 467 2.26 -3.09 11.84
C GLU A 467 2.14 -4.29 10.90
N ASP A 468 2.80 -4.25 9.76
CA ASP A 468 2.87 -5.34 8.77
C ASP A 468 3.49 -6.64 9.31
N ALA A 469 4.21 -6.57 10.43
CA ALA A 469 4.82 -7.73 11.10
C ALA A 469 3.88 -8.44 12.07
N GLN A 470 2.60 -8.04 12.17
CA GLN A 470 1.61 -8.79 12.95
C GLN A 470 1.38 -10.15 12.29
N LEU A 471 1.42 -11.23 13.09
CA LEU A 471 1.38 -12.59 12.58
C LEU A 471 0.12 -13.33 13.01
N TYR A 472 -0.39 -14.18 12.14
CA TYR A 472 -1.44 -15.16 12.41
C TYR A 472 -0.87 -16.56 12.20
N MET A 473 -1.24 -17.51 13.07
CA MET A 473 -0.62 -18.83 13.06
C MET A 473 -1.65 -19.95 13.24
N SER A 474 -1.46 -21.03 12.48
CA SER A 474 -2.10 -22.32 12.72
C SER A 474 -1.10 -23.31 13.25
N GLY A 475 -1.55 -24.28 14.07
CA GLY A 475 -0.69 -25.29 14.71
C GLY A 475 0.01 -24.80 15.99
N MET A 476 -0.08 -23.51 16.32
CA MET A 476 0.49 -22.91 17.54
C MET A 476 -0.52 -22.01 18.25
N ASN A 477 -0.47 -22.07 19.60
CA ASN A 477 -1.12 -21.11 20.46
C ASN A 477 -0.08 -20.36 21.30
N TYR A 478 -0.33 -19.09 21.59
CA TYR A 478 0.51 -18.31 22.48
C TYR A 478 -0.26 -17.21 23.19
N THR A 479 0.27 -16.84 24.36
CA THR A 479 -0.25 -15.74 25.18
C THR A 479 0.84 -14.71 25.37
N PHE A 480 0.50 -13.41 25.30
CA PHE A 480 1.45 -12.36 25.58
C PHE A 480 0.83 -11.24 26.41
N ASN A 481 1.67 -10.53 27.17
CA ASN A 481 1.28 -9.36 27.94
C ASN A 481 1.98 -8.10 27.39
N PRO A 482 1.27 -7.18 26.77
CA PRO A 482 1.85 -5.97 26.15
C PRO A 482 2.53 -5.03 27.15
N LYS A 483 2.22 -5.15 28.46
CA LYS A 483 2.84 -4.33 29.55
C LYS A 483 4.23 -4.82 29.96
N ARG A 484 4.68 -5.98 29.48
CA ARG A 484 6.02 -6.51 29.76
C ARG A 484 7.08 -5.78 28.94
N LEU A 485 8.34 -6.00 29.34
CA LEU A 485 9.48 -5.46 28.60
C LEU A 485 9.46 -5.96 27.15
N ILE A 486 9.78 -5.09 26.20
CA ILE A 486 9.98 -5.45 24.79
C ILE A 486 10.96 -6.64 24.68
N PHE A 487 10.70 -7.58 23.79
CA PHE A 487 11.38 -8.86 23.63
C PHE A 487 11.25 -9.81 24.82
N ASN A 488 10.25 -9.59 25.69
CA ASN A 488 9.89 -10.46 26.81
C ASN A 488 8.37 -10.40 27.09
N LYS A 489 7.57 -10.16 26.05
CA LYS A 489 6.12 -10.01 26.19
C LYS A 489 5.39 -11.34 26.23
N VAL A 490 5.89 -12.37 25.54
CA VAL A 490 5.29 -13.71 25.51
C VAL A 490 5.37 -14.36 26.89
N THR A 491 4.25 -14.92 27.33
CA THR A 491 4.10 -15.56 28.66
C THR A 491 3.89 -17.07 28.55
N ASP A 492 3.24 -17.54 27.48
CA ASP A 492 2.99 -18.95 27.22
C ASP A 492 3.03 -19.26 25.73
N THR A 493 3.43 -20.50 25.37
CA THR A 493 3.46 -21.01 24.00
C THR A 493 3.27 -22.52 23.98
N SER A 494 2.42 -23.01 23.09
CA SER A 494 2.20 -24.44 22.88
C SER A 494 1.97 -24.76 21.39
N LEU A 495 2.29 -25.98 21.00
CA LEU A 495 1.84 -26.54 19.73
C LEU A 495 0.46 -27.15 19.91
N VAL A 496 -0.29 -27.22 18.82
CA VAL A 496 -1.58 -27.89 18.75
C VAL A 496 -1.41 -29.08 17.80
N ASN A 497 -1.52 -30.30 18.33
CA ASN A 497 -1.40 -31.48 17.48
C ASN A 497 -2.68 -31.73 16.66
N GLU A 498 -2.65 -32.71 15.75
CA GLU A 498 -3.78 -33.06 14.88
C GLU A 498 -5.06 -33.45 15.64
N LYS A 499 -4.98 -33.80 16.94
CA LYS A 499 -6.15 -34.10 17.78
C LYS A 499 -6.66 -32.88 18.53
N GLY A 500 -6.00 -31.73 18.41
CA GLY A 500 -6.31 -30.53 19.16
C GLY A 500 -5.70 -30.47 20.57
N ASP A 501 -4.83 -31.42 20.94
CA ASP A 501 -4.16 -31.42 22.24
C ASP A 501 -2.99 -30.44 22.21
N LEU A 502 -2.73 -29.77 23.36
CA LEU A 502 -1.62 -28.86 23.51
C LEU A 502 -0.34 -29.64 23.87
N GLU A 503 0.73 -29.33 23.16
CA GLU A 503 2.05 -29.93 23.37
C GLU A 503 3.10 -28.89 23.71
N GLU A 504 4.03 -29.23 24.64
CA GLU A 504 5.14 -28.35 24.99
C GLU A 504 6.17 -28.30 23.85
N ILE A 505 6.74 -27.12 23.60
CA ILE A 505 7.75 -26.90 22.57
C ILE A 505 9.14 -27.20 23.14
N ASP A 506 9.83 -28.23 22.62
CA ASP A 506 11.24 -28.49 22.91
C ASP A 506 12.15 -27.52 22.16
N ASP A 507 12.88 -26.69 22.86
CA ASP A 507 13.75 -25.64 22.30
C ASP A 507 14.76 -26.13 21.27
N LYS A 508 15.18 -27.39 21.34
CA LYS A 508 16.24 -27.96 20.51
C LYS A 508 15.73 -28.77 19.32
N LYS A 509 14.51 -29.26 19.40
CA LYS A 509 13.89 -30.01 18.31
C LYS A 509 13.63 -29.13 17.10
N LEU A 510 13.84 -29.68 15.90
CA LEU A 510 13.42 -29.05 14.65
C LEU A 510 11.96 -29.36 14.40
N TYR A 511 11.23 -28.30 14.01
CA TYR A 511 9.82 -28.35 13.70
C TYR A 511 9.61 -27.81 12.29
N ARG A 512 8.85 -28.52 11.49
CA ARG A 512 8.48 -28.10 10.13
C ARG A 512 7.48 -26.96 10.20
N ILE A 513 7.73 -25.92 9.42
CA ILE A 513 6.81 -24.80 9.21
C ILE A 513 6.48 -24.64 7.74
N VAL A 514 5.34 -23.99 7.47
CA VAL A 514 4.94 -23.53 6.14
C VAL A 514 4.67 -22.02 6.21
N VAL A 515 5.22 -21.30 5.25
CA VAL A 515 5.08 -19.84 5.11
C VAL A 515 5.10 -19.46 3.64
N GLY A 516 4.64 -18.27 3.28
CA GLY A 516 4.86 -17.73 1.94
C GLY A 516 6.34 -17.41 1.67
N LEU A 517 6.74 -17.43 0.41
CA LEU A 517 8.11 -17.15 -0.03
C LEU A 517 8.60 -15.77 0.48
N TYR A 518 7.79 -14.73 0.32
CA TYR A 518 8.10 -13.40 0.81
C TYR A 518 8.31 -13.37 2.32
N SER A 519 7.40 -14.00 3.07
CA SER A 519 7.47 -14.06 4.53
C SER A 519 8.77 -14.70 5.02
N ALA A 520 9.25 -15.74 4.33
CA ALA A 520 10.52 -16.38 4.64
C ALA A 520 11.74 -15.48 4.37
N GLN A 521 11.71 -14.71 3.28
CA GLN A 521 12.76 -13.75 2.93
C GLN A 521 12.83 -12.61 3.96
N MET A 522 11.68 -12.16 4.46
CA MET A 522 11.59 -11.09 5.46
C MET A 522 12.05 -11.50 6.86
N LEU A 523 12.19 -12.81 7.17
CA LEU A 523 12.71 -13.26 8.47
C LEU A 523 14.15 -12.76 8.76
N SER A 524 14.96 -12.54 7.74
CA SER A 524 16.30 -11.95 7.91
C SER A 524 16.23 -10.48 8.35
N VAL A 525 15.27 -9.73 7.84
CA VAL A 525 15.05 -8.31 8.17
C VAL A 525 14.64 -8.15 9.64
N VAL A 526 13.86 -9.08 10.18
CA VAL A 526 13.51 -9.11 11.62
C VAL A 526 14.76 -9.14 12.50
N GLY A 527 15.76 -9.95 12.13
CA GLY A 527 17.04 -10.00 12.82
C GLY A 527 17.73 -8.65 12.88
N GLU A 528 17.77 -7.92 11.79
CA GLU A 528 18.38 -6.57 11.70
C GLU A 528 17.59 -5.55 12.52
N LYS A 529 16.28 -5.46 12.36
CA LYS A 529 15.40 -4.51 13.09
C LYS A 529 15.40 -4.76 14.61
N SER A 530 15.63 -5.99 15.05
CA SER A 530 15.75 -6.35 16.47
C SER A 530 17.20 -6.23 17.00
N PHE A 531 18.13 -5.64 16.26
CA PHE A 531 19.56 -5.56 16.62
C PHE A 531 20.18 -6.94 16.89
N GLY A 532 19.72 -7.98 16.21
CA GLY A 532 20.16 -9.36 16.38
C GLY A 532 19.63 -10.07 17.64
N LEU A 533 18.71 -9.43 18.38
CA LEU A 533 18.14 -10.02 19.61
C LEU A 533 17.10 -11.10 19.30
N LEU A 534 16.37 -10.96 18.19
CA LEU A 534 15.41 -11.94 17.68
C LEU A 534 15.94 -12.53 16.37
N SER A 535 16.78 -13.55 16.48
CA SER A 535 17.32 -14.24 15.30
C SER A 535 16.50 -15.49 14.99
N ILE A 536 15.96 -15.53 13.77
CA ILE A 536 15.21 -16.67 13.22
C ILE A 536 15.94 -17.07 11.94
N VAL A 537 16.42 -18.29 11.88
CA VAL A 537 17.17 -18.80 10.72
C VAL A 537 16.49 -20.05 10.20
N PRO A 538 15.68 -19.94 9.13
CA PRO A 538 15.08 -21.11 8.49
C PRO A 538 16.13 -22.12 8.04
N LYS A 539 15.84 -23.39 8.24
CA LYS A 539 16.76 -24.51 8.01
C LYS A 539 16.13 -25.60 7.17
N THR A 540 16.96 -26.40 6.58
CA THR A 540 16.56 -27.70 6.02
C THR A 540 16.18 -28.68 7.13
N LYS A 541 15.62 -29.82 6.76
CA LYS A 541 15.30 -30.93 7.68
C LYS A 541 16.53 -31.42 8.46
N GLU A 542 17.71 -31.31 7.86
CA GLU A 542 19.00 -31.69 8.47
C GLU A 542 19.59 -30.60 9.39
N GLY A 543 18.91 -29.42 9.47
CA GLY A 543 19.34 -28.31 10.32
C GLY A 543 20.33 -27.35 9.66
N THR A 544 20.55 -27.43 8.34
CA THR A 544 21.41 -26.50 7.62
C THR A 544 20.64 -25.20 7.29
N PRO A 545 21.18 -23.99 7.54
CA PRO A 545 20.56 -22.76 7.18
C PRO A 545 20.21 -22.68 5.68
N ILE A 546 19.00 -22.23 5.36
CA ILE A 546 18.55 -21.98 3.99
C ILE A 546 19.03 -20.57 3.59
N THR A 547 19.65 -20.46 2.43
CA THR A 547 20.09 -19.19 1.81
C THR A 547 19.36 -18.88 0.51
N ASP A 548 18.72 -19.89 -0.08
CA ASP A 548 17.96 -19.79 -1.32
C ASP A 548 16.60 -20.47 -1.08
N PHE A 549 15.60 -19.65 -0.79
CA PHE A 549 14.26 -20.12 -0.43
C PHE A 549 13.49 -20.68 -1.62
N GLU A 550 13.80 -20.27 -2.84
CA GLU A 550 13.10 -20.73 -4.05
C GLU A 550 13.27 -22.25 -4.26
N LYS A 551 14.35 -22.86 -3.72
CA LYS A 551 14.55 -24.32 -3.74
C LYS A 551 13.62 -25.11 -2.83
N TYR A 552 12.90 -24.44 -1.96
CA TYR A 552 12.02 -25.07 -0.95
C TYR A 552 10.56 -24.73 -1.20
N ILE A 553 10.24 -24.22 -2.38
CA ILE A 553 8.88 -24.02 -2.85
C ILE A 553 8.15 -25.35 -2.89
N LEU A 554 6.92 -25.35 -2.37
CA LEU A 554 6.05 -26.52 -2.37
C LEU A 554 5.32 -26.62 -3.72
N LEU A 555 5.26 -27.83 -4.24
CA LEU A 555 4.62 -28.12 -5.52
C LEU A 555 3.39 -28.99 -5.32
N ASP A 556 2.39 -28.82 -6.19
CA ASP A 556 1.24 -29.71 -6.29
C ASP A 556 1.62 -31.04 -7.03
N ASP A 557 0.68 -31.97 -7.15
CA ASP A 557 0.84 -33.26 -7.84
C ASP A 557 1.19 -33.10 -9.33
N ASN A 558 0.94 -31.93 -9.92
CA ASN A 558 1.23 -31.61 -11.32
C ASN A 558 2.59 -30.94 -11.49
N GLY A 559 3.27 -30.62 -10.39
CA GLY A 559 4.55 -29.92 -10.39
C GLY A 559 4.42 -28.40 -10.46
N ASN A 560 3.22 -27.83 -10.23
CA ASN A 560 3.02 -26.39 -10.16
C ASN A 560 3.28 -25.89 -8.74
N GLU A 561 3.74 -24.66 -8.61
CA GLU A 561 3.91 -24.01 -7.32
C GLU A 561 2.56 -23.83 -6.60
N ILE A 562 2.49 -24.21 -5.33
CA ILE A 562 1.32 -23.98 -4.49
C ILE A 562 1.28 -22.50 -4.11
N LYS A 563 0.46 -21.71 -4.82
CA LYS A 563 0.30 -20.28 -4.52
C LYS A 563 -0.54 -20.08 -3.25
N GLU A 564 -0.27 -19.01 -2.48
CA GLU A 564 -0.98 -18.70 -1.24
C GLU A 564 -2.49 -18.56 -1.46
N TRP A 565 -2.91 -17.80 -2.49
CA TRP A 565 -4.32 -17.63 -2.82
C TRP A 565 -4.99 -18.96 -3.22
N TYR A 566 -4.25 -19.79 -3.97
CA TYR A 566 -4.76 -21.09 -4.43
C TYR A 566 -4.88 -22.07 -3.26
N ALA A 567 -3.96 -22.02 -2.29
CA ALA A 567 -4.07 -22.79 -1.07
C ALA A 567 -5.35 -22.43 -0.28
N LEU A 568 -5.66 -21.13 -0.18
CA LEU A 568 -6.90 -20.67 0.42
C LEU A 568 -8.12 -21.16 -0.39
N ALA A 569 -8.11 -21.05 -1.72
CA ALA A 569 -9.18 -21.49 -2.59
C ALA A 569 -9.47 -22.99 -2.44
N GLN A 570 -8.44 -23.83 -2.41
CA GLN A 570 -8.54 -25.27 -2.18
C GLN A 570 -9.20 -25.57 -0.83
N TYR A 571 -8.78 -24.88 0.21
CA TYR A 571 -9.33 -25.06 1.54
C TYR A 571 -10.79 -24.66 1.63
N LEU A 572 -11.17 -23.53 1.07
CA LEU A 572 -12.57 -23.08 1.02
C LEU A 572 -13.46 -24.09 0.28
N GLN A 573 -12.97 -24.67 -0.81
CA GLN A 573 -13.70 -25.69 -1.58
C GLN A 573 -13.84 -27.04 -0.86
N SER A 574 -13.02 -27.31 0.17
CA SER A 574 -13.06 -28.54 0.94
C SER A 574 -14.18 -28.60 1.97
N PHE A 575 -14.84 -27.48 2.28
CA PHE A 575 -15.88 -27.41 3.27
C PHE A 575 -17.16 -28.14 2.83
N GLU A 576 -18.02 -28.48 3.78
CA GLU A 576 -19.33 -29.08 3.51
C GLU A 576 -20.14 -28.17 2.59
N LYS A 577 -20.88 -28.81 1.66
CA LYS A 577 -21.66 -28.09 0.65
C LYS A 577 -23.11 -27.99 1.04
N GLU A 578 -23.66 -26.78 0.91
CA GLU A 578 -25.10 -26.52 0.95
C GLU A 578 -25.53 -26.02 -0.43
N ASP A 579 -26.57 -26.62 -0.99
CA ASP A 579 -27.06 -26.33 -2.36
C ASP A 579 -25.97 -26.38 -3.46
N GLY A 580 -24.93 -27.21 -3.25
CA GLY A 580 -23.83 -27.41 -4.19
C GLY A 580 -22.65 -26.44 -4.03
N VAL A 581 -22.73 -25.44 -3.14
CA VAL A 581 -21.68 -24.48 -2.82
C VAL A 581 -21.10 -24.79 -1.45
N SER A 582 -19.77 -24.77 -1.32
CA SER A 582 -19.07 -24.95 -0.03
C SER A 582 -19.41 -23.81 0.92
N VAL A 583 -19.66 -24.09 2.20
CA VAL A 583 -20.03 -23.08 3.20
C VAL A 583 -18.95 -22.99 4.26
N ILE A 584 -18.46 -21.77 4.52
CA ILE A 584 -17.47 -21.53 5.57
C ILE A 584 -18.09 -21.88 6.93
N PRO A 585 -17.45 -22.76 7.73
CA PRO A 585 -17.97 -23.18 9.02
C PRO A 585 -18.13 -22.01 10.00
N GLN A 586 -19.19 -22.04 10.81
CA GLN A 586 -19.43 -21.08 11.89
C GLN A 586 -18.28 -21.02 12.93
N TYR A 587 -17.41 -22.02 12.94
CA TYR A 587 -16.16 -22.04 13.70
C TYR A 587 -15.32 -20.77 13.46
N TYR A 588 -15.30 -20.25 12.24
CA TYR A 588 -14.53 -19.04 11.87
C TYR A 588 -15.25 -17.71 12.18
N ASN A 589 -16.49 -17.75 12.68
CA ASN A 589 -17.20 -16.54 13.11
C ASN A 589 -16.71 -16.00 14.48
N GLN A 590 -15.79 -16.71 15.13
CA GLN A 590 -15.24 -16.31 16.42
C GLN A 590 -13.76 -16.72 16.53
N THR A 591 -13.00 -16.04 17.37
CA THR A 591 -11.62 -16.39 17.68
C THR A 591 -11.52 -17.73 18.39
N GLN A 592 -10.42 -18.45 18.20
CA GLN A 592 -10.17 -19.81 18.71
C GLN A 592 -9.21 -19.84 19.89
N GLY A 593 -8.70 -18.67 20.33
CA GLY A 593 -7.72 -18.58 21.42
C GLY A 593 -6.29 -18.93 21.00
N ARG A 594 -5.96 -18.79 19.71
CA ARG A 594 -4.62 -19.06 19.19
C ARG A 594 -3.62 -17.95 19.58
N LYS A 595 -4.10 -16.70 19.63
CA LYS A 595 -3.36 -15.54 20.12
C LYS A 595 -4.16 -14.89 21.25
N VAL A 596 -3.65 -14.94 22.49
CA VAL A 596 -4.32 -14.38 23.66
C VAL A 596 -3.54 -13.17 24.18
N VAL A 597 -4.22 -12.04 24.29
CA VAL A 597 -3.65 -10.80 24.83
C VAL A 597 -4.07 -10.64 26.28
N GLU A 598 -3.13 -10.78 27.21
CA GLU A 598 -3.32 -10.55 28.63
C GLU A 598 -2.81 -9.16 29.03
N ASP A 599 -3.65 -8.11 28.90
CA ASP A 599 -3.26 -6.74 29.32
C ASP A 599 -3.23 -6.62 30.85
N ASN A 600 -2.22 -7.21 31.48
CA ASN A 600 -2.06 -7.27 32.92
C ASN A 600 -0.93 -6.37 33.42
N GLY A 601 -1.28 -5.21 34.01
CA GLY A 601 -0.34 -4.24 34.59
C GLY A 601 0.15 -4.59 36.00
N ASN A 602 -0.22 -5.74 36.58
CA ASN A 602 0.29 -6.14 37.89
C ASN A 602 1.82 -6.33 37.83
N ILE A 603 2.54 -5.69 38.75
CA ILE A 603 4.00 -5.69 38.76
C ILE A 603 4.60 -7.10 38.84
N LEU A 604 3.94 -8.02 39.55
CA LEU A 604 4.39 -9.42 39.64
C LEU A 604 4.17 -10.15 38.31
N ALA A 605 3.08 -9.87 37.58
CA ALA A 605 2.85 -10.44 36.25
C ALA A 605 3.84 -9.87 35.23
N VAL A 606 4.12 -8.57 35.28
CA VAL A 606 5.07 -7.89 34.38
C VAL A 606 6.50 -8.40 34.57
N LEU A 607 6.92 -8.69 35.81
CA LEU A 607 8.28 -9.13 36.13
C LEU A 607 8.44 -10.67 36.22
N SER A 608 7.36 -11.45 36.11
CA SER A 608 7.40 -12.91 36.18
C SER A 608 8.18 -13.52 35.00
N ASN A 609 8.78 -14.69 35.24
CA ASN A 609 9.46 -15.52 34.21
C ASN A 609 10.25 -14.69 33.16
N PRO A 610 11.24 -13.87 33.60
CA PRO A 610 12.01 -13.05 32.69
C PRO A 610 12.91 -13.93 31.82
N ASN A 611 12.94 -13.69 30.51
CA ASN A 611 13.89 -14.29 29.60
C ASN A 611 15.30 -13.68 29.78
N HIS A 612 16.31 -14.20 29.08
CA HIS A 612 17.70 -13.73 29.20
C HIS A 612 17.88 -12.25 28.86
N ILE A 613 17.08 -11.69 27.93
CA ILE A 613 17.12 -10.27 27.56
C ILE A 613 16.61 -9.41 28.75
N ALA A 614 15.45 -9.77 29.30
CA ALA A 614 14.88 -9.07 30.45
C ALA A 614 15.77 -9.15 31.68
N LEU A 615 16.39 -10.32 31.95
CA LEU A 615 17.38 -10.49 33.04
C LEU A 615 18.57 -9.54 32.86
N GLY A 616 19.08 -9.39 31.64
CA GLY A 616 20.15 -8.45 31.32
C GLY A 616 19.77 -6.99 31.60
N VAL A 617 18.57 -6.59 31.14
CA VAL A 617 18.05 -5.23 31.35
C VAL A 617 17.80 -4.97 32.85
N TYR A 618 17.16 -5.89 33.56
CA TYR A 618 16.91 -5.75 34.99
C TYR A 618 18.22 -5.65 35.78
N GLY A 619 19.23 -6.48 35.43
CA GLY A 619 20.55 -6.39 36.01
C GLY A 619 21.22 -5.02 35.79
N LEU A 620 21.14 -4.50 34.56
CA LEU A 620 21.66 -3.17 34.25
C LEU A 620 20.97 -2.05 35.06
N VAL A 621 19.64 -2.11 35.15
CA VAL A 621 18.85 -1.14 35.95
C VAL A 621 19.28 -1.17 37.41
N LEU A 622 19.47 -2.36 38.01
CA LEU A 622 19.96 -2.51 39.38
C LEU A 622 21.34 -1.91 39.57
N VAL A 623 22.27 -2.13 38.64
CA VAL A 623 23.62 -1.55 38.69
C VAL A 623 23.57 -0.04 38.63
N VAL A 624 22.77 0.52 37.70
CA VAL A 624 22.61 1.99 37.57
C VAL A 624 21.98 2.58 38.81
N ALA A 625 20.93 1.98 39.36
CA ALA A 625 20.30 2.40 40.60
C ALA A 625 21.28 2.34 41.79
N GLY A 626 22.11 1.29 41.89
CA GLY A 626 23.17 1.17 42.89
C GLY A 626 24.22 2.29 42.78
N LEU A 627 24.67 2.60 41.55
CA LEU A 627 25.62 3.69 41.28
C LEU A 627 25.03 5.06 41.65
N MET A 628 23.78 5.32 41.26
CA MET A 628 23.10 6.58 41.63
C MET A 628 22.96 6.70 43.16
N THR A 629 22.56 5.64 43.84
CA THR A 629 22.45 5.61 45.30
C THR A 629 23.82 5.89 45.94
N PHE A 630 24.90 5.26 45.46
CA PHE A 630 26.27 5.49 45.94
C PHE A 630 26.68 6.97 45.76
N ILE A 631 26.40 7.57 44.58
CA ILE A 631 26.71 8.97 44.29
C ILE A 631 25.93 9.88 45.26
N VAL A 632 24.61 9.66 45.44
CA VAL A 632 23.78 10.44 46.36
C VAL A 632 24.30 10.35 47.80
N VAL A 633 24.62 9.15 48.27
CA VAL A 633 25.21 8.92 49.61
C VAL A 633 26.55 9.67 49.76
N LYS A 634 27.38 9.65 48.74
CA LYS A 634 28.67 10.35 48.74
C LYS A 634 28.48 11.88 48.79
N ILE A 635 27.53 12.41 48.03
CA ILE A 635 27.18 13.84 48.05
C ILE A 635 26.65 14.27 49.43
N VAL A 636 25.71 13.52 50.02
CA VAL A 636 25.12 13.78 51.31
C VAL A 636 26.21 13.73 52.42
N LYS A 637 27.08 12.69 52.38
CA LYS A 637 28.21 12.62 53.35
C LYS A 637 29.18 13.82 53.18
N LYS A 638 29.41 14.31 51.98
CA LYS A 638 30.28 15.51 51.74
C LYS A 638 29.66 16.79 52.23
N ARG A 639 28.30 16.93 52.09
CA ARG A 639 27.54 18.11 52.64
C ARG A 639 27.43 18.11 54.15
N ARG A 640 27.43 16.94 54.83
CA ARG A 640 27.42 16.83 56.29
C ARG A 640 28.79 17.09 56.93
N LYS A 641 29.88 17.09 56.13
CA LYS A 641 31.24 17.38 56.60
C LYS A 641 31.66 18.86 56.35
N LYS A 642 30.82 19.65 55.68
CA LYS A 642 30.89 21.10 55.64
C LYS A 642 29.88 21.69 56.64
#